data_3b56f749168c0e6fb96e8f035522c14d
#
_entry.id   3b56f749168c0e6fb96e8f035522c14d
#
_cell.length_a   1.000
_cell.length_b   1.000
_cell.length_c   1.000
_cell.angle_alpha   90.00
_cell.angle_beta   90.00
_cell.angle_gamma   90.00
#
_symmetry.space_group_name_H-M   'P 1'
#
loop_
_entity.id
_entity.type
_entity.pdbx_description
1 polymer ?
#
loop_
_entity_poly.entity_id
_entity_poly.type
_entity_poly.pdbx_seq_one_letter_code
_entity_poly.pdbx_strand_id
1 'polypeptide(L)'
;MDAFARWLARHPLAVVVVNLAVTVGLGAFALHLRIENSLESMLPAHDPKVEYYAQTRAIFGSDEVGVVGVRAQNIFAPATIEKVARVTDLIAKVDGVERVLSIANAVDPAADVLHPPRLLPRIPPEPAEVEALKKKLAATPLYGKNLVSDDFTGAAINIFFKNLTDAQYLDLGIDRKIGAILAAERGPEEFFYTGAAHVKQAAVELMRRDLVRFTPVALVLVLIVLWFSFRTVRGVILPVLTVGGALVWTLGIIVLAGKAITLGTFVLPPLLLVVGSSYAIHVMARYYEQVAAGAPPDQIVVRAFTRVWLPLTISAVTTVIGFGSLMVNRITAIWDLGLFAVVGVVCLTLTCLTFLPAALQLLPSRLRFARSGKISPTLSENLRRVGERAFAKRRHILWGAAALAVAALAGAWRIRVDSDFLYYFEPTSEVRRANETINQRIVGSNPFYIVIDGRQPGALRRWEDLKLIKDLQGFLARQPGITSSISIVDYLEVLEAGVNKQAEGGDLVIDEQGNLVPAEASKPFWQEPKNLGPLLDTMMKSPETFKSVVTKDFSQASILVRTNLSGSRSIEHTLDTIRQYAAEHFPAELPVTLTGTLVLLTGTTSDIVAGQIKSLTLALAIILLVMTAMFLSAKIGFFAILPNVLPIMLFFGVMGWLGILLNLGTSLIAAIALGIAVDSTIHYMARLNLELRGETDQTAALVRTLRTVGVPIVYTTIALFFGFLTFALSSFVPIQNFGILAGVAMATSLGANLVLLPALLATTKIITLWDLLGVKLGDDPAQTIPLFAGLRPSQARIVVLMGELRHFQPGEAIVRRGERGDEMYVIIEGTTEVLAGDGSGRQRINQLRRGDVFGEMGLVRRAERTADVVAAGAVDVLALDERFLRRIQNRYPRIASKVFLNLTRILSDHLQRTTERYVAARSA
;
A
#
# COMPACT_ATOMS: atom_id res chain seq x y z
N MET A 1 -17.67 -23.64 -16.03
CA MET A 1 -17.49 -23.78 -14.55
C MET A 1 -18.35 -24.92 -13.97
N ASP A 2 -19.58 -25.19 -14.44
CA ASP A 2 -20.37 -26.33 -13.95
C ASP A 2 -19.71 -27.68 -14.23
N ALA A 3 -19.01 -27.84 -15.37
CA ALA A 3 -18.24 -29.03 -15.68
C ALA A 3 -17.06 -29.20 -14.70
N PHE A 4 -16.37 -28.10 -14.36
CA PHE A 4 -15.28 -28.12 -13.37
C PHE A 4 -15.78 -28.47 -11.96
N ALA A 5 -16.90 -27.88 -11.53
CA ALA A 5 -17.51 -28.19 -10.23
C ALA A 5 -17.89 -29.68 -10.12
N ARG A 6 -18.47 -30.24 -11.19
CA ARG A 6 -18.79 -31.68 -11.25
C ARG A 6 -17.54 -32.56 -11.29
N TRP A 7 -16.51 -32.15 -12.00
CA TRP A 7 -15.23 -32.87 -12.01
C TRP A 7 -14.57 -32.89 -10.63
N LEU A 8 -14.53 -31.72 -9.95
CA LEU A 8 -14.00 -31.58 -8.59
C LEU A 8 -14.78 -32.46 -7.59
N ALA A 9 -16.11 -32.45 -7.69
CA ALA A 9 -16.96 -33.29 -6.83
C ALA A 9 -16.77 -34.80 -7.08
N ARG A 10 -16.35 -35.19 -8.29
CA ARG A 10 -16.04 -36.61 -8.64
C ARG A 10 -14.64 -37.04 -8.21
N HIS A 11 -13.67 -36.13 -8.18
CA HIS A 11 -12.26 -36.45 -7.88
C HIS A 11 -11.71 -35.64 -6.67
N PRO A 12 -12.43 -35.58 -5.53
CA PRO A 12 -12.06 -34.70 -4.43
C PRO A 12 -10.73 -35.10 -3.78
N LEU A 13 -10.45 -36.44 -3.68
CA LEU A 13 -9.21 -36.93 -3.09
C LEU A 13 -7.99 -36.51 -3.92
N ALA A 14 -8.05 -36.61 -5.25
CA ALA A 14 -6.96 -36.19 -6.13
C ALA A 14 -6.66 -34.71 -5.98
N VAL A 15 -7.70 -33.88 -5.90
CA VAL A 15 -7.54 -32.41 -5.70
C VAL A 15 -6.88 -32.10 -4.35
N VAL A 16 -7.30 -32.77 -3.27
CA VAL A 16 -6.70 -32.60 -1.94
C VAL A 16 -5.25 -33.05 -1.93
N VAL A 17 -4.93 -34.20 -2.52
CA VAL A 17 -3.55 -34.74 -2.61
C VAL A 17 -2.64 -33.78 -3.40
N VAL A 18 -3.11 -33.23 -4.54
CA VAL A 18 -2.34 -32.29 -5.33
C VAL A 18 -2.08 -30.99 -4.53
N ASN A 19 -3.10 -30.43 -3.87
CA ASN A 19 -2.91 -29.25 -3.02
C ASN A 19 -1.91 -29.52 -1.88
N LEU A 20 -1.99 -30.71 -1.25
CA LEU A 20 -1.07 -31.09 -0.18
C LEU A 20 0.37 -31.27 -0.70
N ALA A 21 0.55 -31.90 -1.87
CA ALA A 21 1.86 -32.06 -2.48
C ALA A 21 2.51 -30.69 -2.80
N VAL A 22 1.75 -29.74 -3.36
CA VAL A 22 2.20 -28.37 -3.61
C VAL A 22 2.55 -27.68 -2.29
N THR A 23 1.72 -27.87 -1.25
CA THR A 23 1.97 -27.28 0.08
C THR A 23 3.25 -27.81 0.71
N VAL A 24 3.52 -29.12 0.61
CA VAL A 24 4.76 -29.71 1.12
C VAL A 24 5.97 -29.24 0.30
N GLY A 25 5.85 -29.24 -1.03
CA GLY A 25 6.93 -28.79 -1.92
C GLY A 25 7.32 -27.33 -1.67
N LEU A 26 6.36 -26.42 -1.69
CA LEU A 26 6.63 -24.98 -1.41
C LEU A 26 6.96 -24.73 0.06
N GLY A 27 6.44 -25.54 0.97
CA GLY A 27 6.76 -25.50 2.39
C GLY A 27 8.23 -25.78 2.68
N ALA A 28 8.85 -26.70 1.96
CA ALA A 28 10.28 -26.97 2.07
C ALA A 28 11.14 -25.72 1.74
N PHE A 29 10.74 -24.93 0.74
CA PHE A 29 11.39 -23.63 0.46
C PHE A 29 11.11 -22.59 1.54
N ALA A 30 9.88 -22.52 2.04
CA ALA A 30 9.49 -21.55 3.08
C ALA A 30 10.30 -21.70 4.38
N LEU A 31 10.88 -22.88 4.66
CA LEU A 31 11.79 -23.08 5.80
C LEU A 31 13.10 -22.29 5.70
N HIS A 32 13.48 -21.84 4.50
CA HIS A 32 14.68 -21.02 4.26
C HIS A 32 14.37 -19.53 4.21
N LEU A 33 13.22 -19.12 4.73
CA LEU A 33 12.80 -17.72 4.73
C LEU A 33 13.73 -16.87 5.59
N ARG A 34 14.21 -15.76 5.01
CA ARG A 34 15.05 -14.76 5.68
C ARG A 34 14.28 -13.48 5.93
N ILE A 35 14.67 -12.76 6.98
CA ILE A 35 14.15 -11.42 7.28
C ILE A 35 15.32 -10.47 7.13
N GLU A 36 15.17 -9.47 6.26
CA GLU A 36 16.19 -8.48 5.96
C GLU A 36 15.54 -7.08 5.97
N ASN A 37 16.32 -6.11 6.42
CA ASN A 37 15.92 -4.71 6.39
C ASN A 37 17.07 -3.88 5.85
N SER A 38 17.39 -4.12 4.58
CA SER A 38 18.43 -3.39 3.89
C SER A 38 17.96 -1.99 3.48
N LEU A 39 18.90 -1.04 3.43
CA LEU A 39 18.64 0.31 2.93
C LEU A 39 18.12 0.26 1.48
N GLU A 40 18.67 -0.64 0.67
CA GLU A 40 18.30 -0.82 -0.72
C GLU A 40 16.82 -1.18 -0.87
N SER A 41 16.24 -1.90 0.09
CA SER A 41 14.80 -2.23 0.07
C SER A 41 13.90 -1.00 0.26
N MET A 42 14.42 0.06 0.89
CA MET A 42 13.70 1.31 1.14
C MET A 42 13.87 2.35 0.03
N LEU A 43 14.77 2.09 -0.91
CA LEU A 43 15.13 3.01 -1.99
C LEU A 43 14.46 2.56 -3.32
N PRO A 44 14.35 3.47 -4.29
CA PRO A 44 13.93 3.11 -5.63
C PRO A 44 14.91 2.13 -6.28
N ALA A 45 14.38 1.11 -6.98
CA ALA A 45 15.22 0.18 -7.73
C ALA A 45 15.96 0.92 -8.87
N HIS A 46 17.25 0.64 -9.03
CA HIS A 46 18.09 1.25 -10.07
C HIS A 46 18.14 2.79 -10.04
N ASP A 47 18.08 3.40 -8.84
CA ASP A 47 18.26 4.85 -8.73
C ASP A 47 19.75 5.19 -8.91
N PRO A 48 20.12 6.08 -9.85
CA PRO A 48 21.52 6.52 -10.03
C PRO A 48 22.14 7.11 -8.77
N LYS A 49 21.34 7.68 -7.87
CA LYS A 49 21.82 8.20 -6.58
C LYS A 49 22.33 7.09 -5.66
N VAL A 50 21.69 5.91 -5.72
CA VAL A 50 22.11 4.73 -4.93
C VAL A 50 23.43 4.18 -5.47
N GLU A 51 23.57 4.11 -6.81
CA GLU A 51 24.83 3.68 -7.44
C GLU A 51 25.96 4.66 -7.12
N TYR A 52 25.69 5.95 -7.19
CA TYR A 52 26.66 6.99 -6.83
C TYR A 52 27.07 6.91 -5.36
N TYR A 53 26.11 6.66 -4.46
CA TYR A 53 26.42 6.44 -3.04
C TYR A 53 27.30 5.19 -2.84
N ALA A 54 27.00 4.09 -3.53
CA ALA A 54 27.82 2.88 -3.44
C ALA A 54 29.26 3.13 -3.92
N GLN A 55 29.45 3.89 -5.00
CA GLN A 55 30.78 4.33 -5.48
C GLN A 55 31.46 5.23 -4.45
N THR A 56 30.77 6.21 -3.90
CA THR A 56 31.32 7.11 -2.87
C THR A 56 31.77 6.32 -1.63
N ARG A 57 30.95 5.34 -1.19
CA ARG A 57 31.28 4.46 -0.06
C ARG A 57 32.51 3.58 -0.36
N ALA A 58 32.69 3.13 -1.59
CA ALA A 58 33.89 2.36 -1.98
C ALA A 58 35.16 3.20 -1.97
N ILE A 59 35.05 4.49 -2.30
CA ILE A 59 36.20 5.44 -2.36
C ILE A 59 36.54 5.97 -0.97
N PHE A 60 35.58 6.56 -0.28
CA PHE A 60 35.80 7.32 0.97
C PHE A 60 35.49 6.53 2.25
N GLY A 61 34.90 5.34 2.14
CA GLY A 61 34.49 4.53 3.27
C GLY A 61 32.99 4.69 3.58
N SER A 62 32.51 3.97 4.58
CA SER A 62 31.09 4.00 5.00
C SER A 62 30.80 5.20 5.89
N ASP A 63 29.65 5.88 5.66
CA ASP A 63 29.10 6.87 6.58
C ASP A 63 28.36 6.20 7.77
N GLU A 64 28.20 4.88 7.77
CA GLU A 64 27.58 4.12 8.86
C GLU A 64 28.53 3.97 10.04
N VAL A 65 28.70 5.02 10.82
CA VAL A 65 29.51 5.01 12.05
C VAL A 65 28.64 4.62 13.24
N GLY A 66 29.08 3.60 14.00
CA GLY A 66 28.48 3.32 15.32
C GLY A 66 29.00 4.32 16.33
N VAL A 67 28.15 4.82 17.21
CA VAL A 67 28.53 5.78 18.23
C VAL A 67 28.07 5.25 19.60
N VAL A 68 29.04 5.02 20.51
CA VAL A 68 28.74 4.82 21.93
C VAL A 68 28.96 6.15 22.63
N GLY A 69 27.84 6.74 23.08
CA GLY A 69 27.87 7.93 23.94
C GLY A 69 28.06 7.54 25.39
N VAL A 70 28.99 8.20 26.05
CA VAL A 70 29.25 8.07 27.49
C VAL A 70 28.84 9.37 28.16
N ARG A 71 27.98 9.30 29.15
CA ARG A 71 27.56 10.46 29.95
C ARG A 71 27.98 10.30 31.38
N ALA A 72 28.65 11.30 31.91
CA ALA A 72 29.11 11.34 33.29
C ALA A 72 29.06 12.78 33.83
N GLN A 73 29.12 12.96 35.15
CA GLN A 73 29.23 14.31 35.73
C GLN A 73 30.56 14.98 35.32
N ASN A 74 31.64 14.20 35.19
CA ASN A 74 32.93 14.63 34.67
C ASN A 74 33.55 13.52 33.83
N ILE A 75 33.59 13.70 32.49
CA ILE A 75 34.15 12.71 31.58
C ILE A 75 35.67 12.57 31.68
N PHE A 76 36.33 13.57 32.29
CA PHE A 76 37.78 13.56 32.51
C PHE A 76 38.16 13.00 33.89
N ALA A 77 37.21 12.49 34.67
CA ALA A 77 37.57 11.77 35.89
C ALA A 77 38.42 10.53 35.57
N PRO A 78 39.49 10.25 36.31
CA PRO A 78 40.39 9.13 35.99
C PRO A 78 39.68 7.80 35.80
N ALA A 79 38.72 7.45 36.65
CA ALA A 79 37.94 6.22 36.58
C ALA A 79 37.07 6.17 35.29
N THR A 80 36.51 7.32 34.87
CA THR A 80 35.69 7.41 33.64
C THR A 80 36.57 7.24 32.40
N ILE A 81 37.75 7.89 32.35
CA ILE A 81 38.68 7.73 31.19
C ILE A 81 39.22 6.30 31.13
N GLU A 82 39.60 5.68 32.28
CA GLU A 82 40.00 4.26 32.28
C GLU A 82 38.90 3.35 31.76
N LYS A 83 37.63 3.61 32.12
CA LYS A 83 36.49 2.86 31.61
C LYS A 83 36.30 3.09 30.10
N VAL A 84 36.37 4.34 29.63
CA VAL A 84 36.32 4.65 28.19
C VAL A 84 37.44 3.94 27.43
N ALA A 85 38.66 3.88 28.00
CA ALA A 85 39.76 3.16 27.37
C ALA A 85 39.47 1.65 27.29
N ARG A 86 39.03 1.02 28.37
CA ARG A 86 38.68 -0.41 28.37
C ARG A 86 37.59 -0.73 27.38
N VAL A 87 36.52 0.06 27.35
CA VAL A 87 35.40 -0.11 26.38
C VAL A 87 35.92 0.04 24.96
N THR A 88 36.76 1.04 24.71
CA THR A 88 37.37 1.27 23.36
C THR A 88 38.19 0.06 22.94
N ASP A 89 39.03 -0.49 23.80
CA ASP A 89 39.88 -1.64 23.49
C ASP A 89 39.06 -2.94 23.32
N LEU A 90 37.99 -3.12 24.09
CA LEU A 90 37.13 -4.28 23.97
C LEU A 90 36.33 -4.23 22.66
N ILE A 91 35.79 -3.08 22.31
CA ILE A 91 35.03 -2.92 21.03
C ILE A 91 35.96 -3.08 19.83
N ALA A 92 37.19 -2.58 19.89
CA ALA A 92 38.20 -2.74 18.82
C ALA A 92 38.53 -4.20 18.48
N LYS A 93 38.29 -5.13 19.43
CA LYS A 93 38.50 -6.58 19.24
C LYS A 93 37.28 -7.30 18.66
N VAL A 94 36.16 -6.62 18.47
CA VAL A 94 34.95 -7.23 17.88
C VAL A 94 35.14 -7.47 16.39
N ASP A 95 34.90 -8.70 15.94
CA ASP A 95 34.95 -9.02 14.52
C ASP A 95 33.97 -8.15 13.72
N GLY A 96 34.44 -7.57 12.62
CA GLY A 96 33.66 -6.63 11.81
C GLY A 96 33.93 -5.16 12.13
N VAL A 97 34.55 -4.86 13.27
CA VAL A 97 35.06 -3.52 13.58
C VAL A 97 36.42 -3.33 12.85
N GLU A 98 36.57 -2.21 12.17
CA GLU A 98 37.80 -1.81 11.50
C GLU A 98 38.66 -0.97 12.43
N ARG A 99 38.05 0.05 13.06
CA ARG A 99 38.72 1.01 13.93
C ARG A 99 37.76 1.59 14.94
N VAL A 100 38.27 1.90 16.10
CA VAL A 100 37.53 2.65 17.15
C VAL A 100 38.32 3.91 17.49
N LEU A 101 37.59 5.03 17.62
CA LEU A 101 38.18 6.32 17.98
C LEU A 101 37.45 6.92 19.18
N SER A 102 38.19 7.23 20.22
CA SER A 102 37.69 7.88 21.44
C SER A 102 38.75 8.85 22.01
N ILE A 103 38.43 9.57 23.08
CA ILE A 103 39.35 10.45 23.76
C ILE A 103 40.58 9.67 24.34
N ALA A 104 40.44 8.38 24.59
CA ALA A 104 41.51 7.55 25.15
C ALA A 104 42.59 7.12 24.14
N ASN A 105 42.28 7.08 22.86
CA ASN A 105 43.22 6.67 21.82
C ASN A 105 43.39 7.71 20.69
N ALA A 106 42.76 8.88 20.83
CA ALA A 106 42.99 10.01 19.93
C ALA A 106 44.47 10.43 19.95
N VAL A 107 44.98 10.82 18.79
CA VAL A 107 46.38 11.23 18.62
C VAL A 107 46.48 12.74 18.40
N ASP A 108 47.67 13.34 18.69
CA ASP A 108 47.96 14.76 18.41
C ASP A 108 48.75 14.87 17.12
N PRO A 109 48.10 15.01 15.96
CA PRO A 109 48.81 15.10 14.68
C PRO A 109 49.61 16.40 14.52
N ALA A 110 49.31 17.42 15.37
CA ALA A 110 50.09 18.67 15.41
C ALA A 110 51.38 18.55 16.25
N ALA A 111 51.59 17.47 17.00
CA ALA A 111 52.80 17.24 17.75
C ALA A 111 53.88 16.51 16.91
N ASP A 112 53.51 15.55 16.11
CA ASP A 112 54.33 14.83 15.14
C ASP A 112 53.44 14.32 14.01
N VAL A 113 53.77 14.67 12.77
CA VAL A 113 52.97 14.31 11.57
C VAL A 113 53.15 12.84 11.18
N LEU A 114 54.35 12.28 11.37
CA LEU A 114 54.68 10.92 10.97
C LEU A 114 54.37 9.88 12.05
N HIS A 115 54.58 10.26 13.31
CA HIS A 115 54.37 9.40 14.46
C HIS A 115 53.56 10.16 15.54
N PRO A 116 52.29 10.48 15.27
CA PRO A 116 51.56 11.34 16.19
C PRO A 116 51.41 10.68 17.57
N PRO A 117 51.84 11.35 18.67
CA PRO A 117 51.67 10.84 20.02
C PRO A 117 50.18 10.84 20.40
N ARG A 118 49.81 10.07 21.42
CA ARG A 118 48.43 10.15 21.93
C ARG A 118 48.16 11.55 22.48
N LEU A 119 46.94 12.02 22.24
CA LEU A 119 46.45 13.26 22.80
C LEU A 119 46.45 13.28 24.31
N LEU A 120 46.25 12.11 24.91
CA LEU A 120 46.37 11.80 26.34
C LEU A 120 47.59 10.91 26.54
N PRO A 121 48.76 11.47 27.03
CA PRO A 121 50.01 10.70 27.10
C PRO A 121 49.92 9.57 28.10
N ARG A 122 49.11 9.70 29.17
CA ARG A 122 48.85 8.64 30.14
C ARG A 122 47.41 8.56 30.58
N ILE A 123 46.99 7.39 31.10
CA ILE A 123 45.71 7.14 31.69
C ILE A 123 45.97 6.48 33.06
N PRO A 124 45.48 7.06 34.18
CA PRO A 124 44.66 8.26 34.32
C PRO A 124 45.48 9.58 34.11
N PRO A 125 44.80 10.65 33.57
CA PRO A 125 45.43 11.94 33.36
C PRO A 125 45.61 12.72 34.69
N GLU A 126 46.63 13.58 34.76
CA GLU A 126 46.74 14.57 35.83
C GLU A 126 45.82 15.78 35.58
N PRO A 127 45.47 16.55 36.66
CA PRO A 127 44.61 17.73 36.48
C PRO A 127 45.13 18.78 35.51
N ALA A 128 46.44 18.97 35.42
CA ALA A 128 47.09 19.87 34.48
C ALA A 128 46.97 19.37 33.02
N GLU A 129 47.05 18.07 32.82
CA GLU A 129 46.88 17.42 31.52
C GLU A 129 45.44 17.53 31.05
N VAL A 130 44.46 17.44 31.96
CA VAL A 130 43.03 17.61 31.66
C VAL A 130 42.73 19.01 31.09
N GLU A 131 43.24 20.07 31.70
CA GLU A 131 43.04 21.43 31.23
C GLU A 131 43.75 21.67 29.87
N ALA A 132 44.93 21.12 29.70
CA ALA A 132 45.64 21.13 28.38
C ALA A 132 44.83 20.38 27.32
N LEU A 133 44.25 19.23 27.68
CA LEU A 133 43.43 18.42 26.78
C LEU A 133 42.15 19.14 26.38
N LYS A 134 41.42 19.79 27.30
CA LYS A 134 40.24 20.61 26.98
C LYS A 134 40.55 21.68 25.96
N LYS A 135 41.66 22.42 26.16
CA LYS A 135 42.12 23.48 25.23
C LYS A 135 42.43 22.89 23.87
N LYS A 136 43.13 21.76 23.79
CA LYS A 136 43.43 21.09 22.53
C LYS A 136 42.18 20.59 21.81
N LEU A 137 41.26 19.98 22.53
CA LEU A 137 40.00 19.49 21.96
C LEU A 137 39.15 20.66 21.40
N ALA A 138 39.08 21.77 22.15
CA ALA A 138 38.34 22.95 21.66
C ALA A 138 39.01 23.58 20.43
N ALA A 139 40.34 23.54 20.32
CA ALA A 139 41.10 24.13 19.23
C ALA A 139 41.21 23.22 17.97
N THR A 140 40.96 21.92 18.11
CA THR A 140 41.13 20.95 17.01
C THR A 140 39.78 20.57 16.38
N PRO A 141 39.47 21.01 15.16
CA PRO A 141 38.19 20.70 14.48
C PRO A 141 37.93 19.20 14.35
N LEU A 142 38.97 18.38 14.19
CA LEU A 142 38.86 16.92 14.06
C LEU A 142 38.26 16.24 15.31
N TYR A 143 38.44 16.79 16.51
CA TYR A 143 38.14 16.16 17.78
C TYR A 143 37.05 16.89 18.59
N GLY A 144 37.07 18.23 18.54
CA GLY A 144 35.99 19.01 19.11
C GLY A 144 34.66 18.63 18.49
N LYS A 145 33.56 18.56 19.26
CA LYS A 145 32.22 18.16 18.78
C LYS A 145 32.10 16.80 18.09
N ASN A 146 33.20 16.05 17.98
CA ASN A 146 33.22 14.68 17.44
C ASN A 146 33.53 13.63 18.51
N LEU A 147 34.33 13.99 19.53
CA LEU A 147 34.73 13.11 20.65
C LEU A 147 34.15 13.53 22.00
N VAL A 148 33.81 14.79 22.16
CA VAL A 148 33.29 15.33 23.43
C VAL A 148 32.17 16.35 23.16
N SER A 149 31.27 16.47 24.11
CA SER A 149 30.25 17.51 24.13
C SER A 149 30.85 18.89 24.50
N ASP A 150 30.17 19.96 24.09
CA ASP A 150 30.61 21.33 24.36
C ASP A 150 30.73 21.64 25.87
N ASP A 151 29.91 20.99 26.70
CA ASP A 151 29.89 21.11 28.16
C ASP A 151 30.80 20.12 28.88
N PHE A 152 31.50 19.25 28.14
CA PHE A 152 32.38 18.20 28.67
C PHE A 152 31.71 17.23 29.64
N THR A 153 30.39 17.05 29.54
CA THR A 153 29.63 16.04 30.31
C THR A 153 29.42 14.74 29.52
N GLY A 154 29.70 14.77 28.24
CA GLY A 154 29.58 13.65 27.31
C GLY A 154 30.83 13.37 26.50
N ALA A 155 31.11 12.09 26.28
CA ALA A 155 32.15 11.62 25.37
C ALA A 155 31.58 10.63 24.35
N ALA A 156 32.15 10.59 23.16
CA ALA A 156 31.78 9.66 22.10
C ALA A 156 32.91 8.67 21.82
N ILE A 157 32.55 7.39 21.69
CA ILE A 157 33.39 6.33 21.15
C ILE A 157 32.83 6.03 19.74
N ASN A 158 33.54 6.47 18.72
CA ASN A 158 33.14 6.28 17.32
C ASN A 158 33.68 4.93 16.83
N ILE A 159 32.79 4.09 16.29
CA ILE A 159 33.09 2.74 15.81
C ILE A 159 32.97 2.74 14.30
N PHE A 160 34.06 2.48 13.60
CA PHE A 160 34.11 2.34 12.15
C PHE A 160 34.08 0.85 11.82
N PHE A 161 33.11 0.45 11.00
CA PHE A 161 32.96 -0.94 10.60
C PHE A 161 33.69 -1.20 9.27
N LYS A 162 34.16 -2.43 9.10
CA LYS A 162 34.60 -2.91 7.79
C LYS A 162 33.45 -2.75 6.76
N ASN A 163 33.77 -2.79 5.48
CA ASN A 163 32.71 -2.72 4.45
C ASN A 163 31.90 -4.02 4.45
N LEU A 164 30.89 -4.08 5.35
CA LEU A 164 30.00 -5.21 5.57
C LEU A 164 28.64 -4.96 4.91
N THR A 165 28.03 -6.02 4.43
CA THR A 165 26.59 -5.99 4.12
C THR A 165 25.76 -6.07 5.40
N ASP A 166 24.49 -5.63 5.38
CA ASP A 166 23.60 -5.71 6.53
C ASP A 166 23.46 -7.17 7.03
N ALA A 167 23.46 -8.17 6.12
CA ALA A 167 23.43 -9.58 6.46
C ALA A 167 24.70 -10.03 7.20
N GLN A 168 25.89 -9.62 6.72
CA GLN A 168 27.15 -9.94 7.39
C GLN A 168 27.27 -9.30 8.78
N TYR A 169 26.78 -8.05 8.92
CA TYR A 169 26.74 -7.36 10.21
C TYR A 169 25.86 -8.12 11.22
N LEU A 170 24.72 -8.63 10.76
CA LEU A 170 23.78 -9.45 11.54
C LEU A 170 24.42 -10.78 11.95
N ASP A 171 25.01 -11.51 11.00
CA ASP A 171 25.59 -12.85 11.22
C ASP A 171 26.78 -12.81 12.19
N LEU A 172 27.58 -11.76 12.15
CA LEU A 172 28.68 -11.53 13.10
C LEU A 172 28.18 -11.18 14.51
N GLY A 173 26.91 -10.81 14.67
CA GLY A 173 26.29 -10.48 15.95
C GLY A 173 26.95 -9.29 16.66
N ILE A 174 27.37 -8.28 15.88
CA ILE A 174 28.15 -7.14 16.35
C ILE A 174 27.42 -6.40 17.47
N ASP A 175 26.14 -6.07 17.26
CA ASP A 175 25.32 -5.37 18.27
C ASP A 175 25.22 -6.11 19.60
N ARG A 176 25.08 -7.44 19.54
CA ARG A 176 25.01 -8.27 20.76
C ARG A 176 26.33 -8.24 21.51
N LYS A 177 27.46 -8.30 20.79
CA LYS A 177 28.80 -8.25 21.38
C LYS A 177 29.06 -6.88 22.02
N ILE A 178 28.76 -5.78 21.31
CA ILE A 178 28.88 -4.42 21.85
C ILE A 178 27.95 -4.22 23.04
N GLY A 179 26.68 -4.61 22.92
CA GLY A 179 25.71 -4.53 24.01
C GLY A 179 26.15 -5.29 25.27
N ALA A 180 26.77 -6.48 25.11
CA ALA A 180 27.31 -7.25 26.21
C ALA A 180 28.51 -6.53 26.90
N ILE A 181 29.41 -5.91 26.10
CA ILE A 181 30.52 -5.10 26.65
C ILE A 181 29.97 -3.94 27.46
N LEU A 182 29.01 -3.17 26.90
CA LEU A 182 28.44 -2.02 27.63
C LEU A 182 27.68 -2.44 28.90
N ALA A 183 27.00 -3.59 28.87
CA ALA A 183 26.29 -4.12 30.01
C ALA A 183 27.24 -4.57 31.14
N ALA A 184 28.44 -5.06 30.81
CA ALA A 184 29.46 -5.46 31.80
C ALA A 184 30.12 -4.25 32.48
N GLU A 185 30.18 -3.11 31.78
CA GLU A 185 30.82 -1.87 32.28
C GLU A 185 29.82 -0.90 32.96
N ARG A 186 28.61 -1.34 33.29
CA ARG A 186 27.62 -0.52 34.00
C ARG A 186 28.18 0.02 35.32
N GLY A 187 27.90 1.31 35.58
CA GLY A 187 28.37 2.04 36.74
C GLY A 187 27.62 3.36 36.92
N PRO A 188 28.23 4.37 37.53
CA PRO A 188 27.63 5.71 37.60
C PRO A 188 27.56 6.41 36.26
N GLU A 189 28.35 5.99 35.27
CA GLU A 189 28.29 6.47 33.91
C GLU A 189 27.17 5.78 33.15
N GLU A 190 26.48 6.55 32.30
CA GLU A 190 25.45 6.05 31.41
C GLU A 190 26.03 5.83 30.01
N PHE A 191 25.82 4.63 29.45
CA PHE A 191 26.20 4.30 28.09
C PHE A 191 24.99 4.29 27.17
N PHE A 192 25.11 4.90 26.01
CA PHE A 192 24.12 4.95 24.95
C PHE A 192 24.75 4.44 23.68
N TYR A 193 24.08 3.57 22.92
CA TYR A 193 24.60 3.06 21.67
C TYR A 193 23.63 3.39 20.52
N THR A 194 24.17 3.97 19.45
CA THR A 194 23.43 4.33 18.23
C THR A 194 24.31 4.18 16.99
N GLY A 195 23.72 4.43 15.84
CA GLY A 195 24.32 4.37 14.50
C GLY A 195 23.38 3.67 13.54
N ALA A 196 23.50 3.95 12.23
CA ALA A 196 22.58 3.44 11.23
C ALA A 196 22.47 1.90 11.23
N ALA A 197 23.61 1.20 11.34
CA ALA A 197 23.64 -0.27 11.40
C ALA A 197 22.90 -0.82 12.63
N HIS A 198 23.11 -0.21 13.83
CA HIS A 198 22.42 -0.59 15.04
C HIS A 198 20.90 -0.37 14.95
N VAL A 199 20.46 0.77 14.42
CA VAL A 199 19.05 1.10 14.27
C VAL A 199 18.36 0.12 13.30
N LYS A 200 19.01 -0.23 12.18
CA LYS A 200 18.51 -1.26 11.25
C LYS A 200 18.37 -2.62 11.92
N GLN A 201 19.40 -3.03 12.68
CA GLN A 201 19.42 -4.30 13.42
C GLN A 201 18.29 -4.37 14.46
N ALA A 202 18.10 -3.31 15.23
CA ALA A 202 17.04 -3.22 16.22
C ALA A 202 15.65 -3.35 15.56
N ALA A 203 15.44 -2.77 14.37
CA ALA A 203 14.22 -2.92 13.63
C ALA A 203 13.96 -4.38 13.20
N VAL A 204 14.98 -5.09 12.70
CA VAL A 204 14.87 -6.53 12.35
C VAL A 204 14.46 -7.37 13.56
N GLU A 205 15.09 -7.12 14.71
CA GLU A 205 14.77 -7.87 15.93
C GLU A 205 13.34 -7.60 16.42
N LEU A 206 12.87 -6.33 16.37
CA LEU A 206 11.49 -5.98 16.66
C LEU A 206 10.52 -6.67 15.70
N MET A 207 10.80 -6.61 14.40
CA MET A 207 9.99 -7.29 13.39
C MET A 207 9.90 -8.79 13.62
N ARG A 208 11.01 -9.43 13.95
CA ARG A 208 11.04 -10.86 14.26
C ARG A 208 10.19 -11.19 15.49
N ARG A 209 10.31 -10.42 16.57
CA ARG A 209 9.50 -10.58 17.77
C ARG A 209 8.01 -10.38 17.50
N ASP A 210 7.68 -9.37 16.73
CA ASP A 210 6.31 -9.05 16.35
C ASP A 210 5.69 -10.16 15.49
N LEU A 211 6.41 -10.70 14.51
CA LEU A 211 5.93 -11.80 13.69
C LEU A 211 5.58 -13.04 14.50
N VAL A 212 6.46 -13.38 15.45
CA VAL A 212 6.25 -14.52 16.38
C VAL A 212 5.06 -14.27 17.31
N ARG A 213 4.79 -13.03 17.72
CA ARG A 213 3.68 -12.69 18.63
C ARG A 213 2.35 -12.55 17.88
N PHE A 214 2.33 -11.87 16.74
CA PHE A 214 1.07 -11.52 16.06
C PHE A 214 0.47 -12.64 15.27
N THR A 215 1.28 -13.49 14.64
CA THR A 215 0.75 -14.59 13.84
C THR A 215 -0.13 -15.55 14.68
N PRO A 216 0.26 -15.99 15.88
CA PRO A 216 -0.61 -16.77 16.75
C PRO A 216 -1.85 -16.00 17.23
N VAL A 217 -1.71 -14.72 17.58
CA VAL A 217 -2.85 -13.89 18.04
C VAL A 217 -3.86 -13.71 16.89
N ALA A 218 -3.41 -13.38 15.69
CA ALA A 218 -4.26 -13.27 14.53
C ALA A 218 -4.95 -14.61 14.20
N LEU A 219 -4.22 -15.73 14.30
CA LEU A 219 -4.78 -17.06 14.12
C LEU A 219 -5.88 -17.35 15.15
N VAL A 220 -5.65 -17.09 16.44
CA VAL A 220 -6.65 -17.28 17.50
C VAL A 220 -7.89 -16.42 17.24
N LEU A 221 -7.71 -15.16 16.84
CA LEU A 221 -8.84 -14.29 16.48
C LEU A 221 -9.64 -14.84 15.29
N VAL A 222 -8.96 -15.30 14.24
CA VAL A 222 -9.61 -15.93 13.08
C VAL A 222 -10.37 -17.19 13.52
N LEU A 223 -9.79 -18.04 14.39
CA LEU A 223 -10.46 -19.22 14.94
C LEU A 223 -11.74 -18.86 15.71
N ILE A 224 -11.66 -17.79 16.55
CA ILE A 224 -12.79 -17.28 17.28
C ILE A 224 -13.92 -16.82 16.34
N VAL A 225 -13.59 -15.99 15.34
CA VAL A 225 -14.57 -15.49 14.36
C VAL A 225 -15.20 -16.63 13.57
N LEU A 226 -14.40 -17.58 13.10
CA LEU A 226 -14.88 -18.76 12.38
C LEU A 226 -15.80 -19.63 13.27
N TRP A 227 -15.44 -19.78 14.56
CA TRP A 227 -16.27 -20.51 15.51
C TRP A 227 -17.64 -19.84 15.73
N PHE A 228 -17.66 -18.52 15.95
CA PHE A 228 -18.91 -17.76 16.09
C PHE A 228 -19.75 -17.76 14.80
N SER A 229 -19.09 -17.76 13.64
CA SER A 229 -19.73 -17.77 12.32
C SER A 229 -20.42 -19.10 12.04
N PHE A 230 -19.75 -20.22 12.31
CA PHE A 230 -20.23 -21.56 11.84
C PHE A 230 -20.56 -22.52 12.97
N ARG A 231 -20.07 -22.34 14.18
CA ARG A 231 -20.33 -23.18 15.36
C ARG A 231 -20.09 -24.68 15.11
N THR A 232 -19.16 -25.02 14.23
CA THR A 232 -18.78 -26.38 13.87
C THR A 232 -17.27 -26.47 13.74
N VAL A 233 -16.66 -27.54 14.27
CA VAL A 233 -15.22 -27.78 14.16
C VAL A 233 -14.74 -27.75 12.71
N ARG A 234 -15.50 -28.34 11.82
CA ARG A 234 -15.22 -28.36 10.39
C ARG A 234 -15.27 -26.96 9.77
N GLY A 235 -16.22 -26.11 10.20
CA GLY A 235 -16.34 -24.72 9.78
C GLY A 235 -15.19 -23.83 10.25
N VAL A 236 -14.35 -24.34 11.16
CA VAL A 236 -13.12 -23.69 11.63
C VAL A 236 -11.89 -24.29 10.98
N ILE A 237 -11.73 -25.60 11.04
CA ILE A 237 -10.49 -26.28 10.59
C ILE A 237 -10.29 -26.14 9.09
N LEU A 238 -11.33 -26.37 8.27
CA LEU A 238 -11.14 -26.34 6.80
C LEU A 238 -10.75 -24.96 6.26
N PRO A 239 -11.38 -23.85 6.66
CA PRO A 239 -10.92 -22.52 6.31
C PRO A 239 -9.46 -22.26 6.72
N VAL A 240 -9.08 -22.62 7.96
CA VAL A 240 -7.72 -22.41 8.46
C VAL A 240 -6.69 -23.21 7.66
N LEU A 241 -6.97 -24.46 7.34
CA LEU A 241 -6.09 -25.26 6.48
C LEU A 241 -5.98 -24.68 5.06
N THR A 242 -7.10 -24.16 4.51
CA THR A 242 -7.12 -23.53 3.20
C THR A 242 -6.22 -22.31 3.16
N VAL A 243 -6.37 -21.41 4.15
CA VAL A 243 -5.61 -20.16 4.24
C VAL A 243 -4.14 -20.45 4.61
N GLY A 244 -3.90 -21.38 5.52
CA GLY A 244 -2.55 -21.83 5.90
C GLY A 244 -1.79 -22.40 4.71
N GLY A 245 -2.43 -23.24 3.89
CA GLY A 245 -1.84 -23.74 2.65
C GLY A 245 -1.46 -22.63 1.68
N ALA A 246 -2.37 -21.69 1.42
CA ALA A 246 -2.08 -20.53 0.56
C ALA A 246 -0.95 -19.64 1.10
N LEU A 247 -0.87 -19.45 2.43
CA LEU A 247 0.23 -18.73 3.07
C LEU A 247 1.57 -19.44 2.85
N VAL A 248 1.62 -20.75 3.05
CA VAL A 248 2.82 -21.57 2.78
C VAL A 248 3.24 -21.46 1.30
N TRP A 249 2.28 -21.50 0.37
CA TRP A 249 2.57 -21.30 -1.05
C TRP A 249 3.20 -19.94 -1.32
N THR A 250 2.63 -18.89 -0.74
CA THR A 250 3.13 -17.52 -0.92
C THR A 250 4.55 -17.37 -0.37
N LEU A 251 4.81 -17.85 0.85
CA LEU A 251 6.13 -17.78 1.47
C LEU A 251 7.17 -18.60 0.69
N GLY A 252 6.79 -19.79 0.23
CA GLY A 252 7.65 -20.62 -0.62
C GLY A 252 8.01 -19.92 -1.94
N ILE A 253 7.04 -19.24 -2.57
CA ILE A 253 7.27 -18.49 -3.82
C ILE A 253 8.20 -17.27 -3.57
N ILE A 254 8.08 -16.57 -2.42
CA ILE A 254 9.00 -15.47 -2.04
C ILE A 254 10.44 -15.99 -2.02
N VAL A 255 10.67 -17.13 -1.37
CA VAL A 255 12.02 -17.73 -1.28
C VAL A 255 12.52 -18.21 -2.65
N LEU A 256 11.66 -18.85 -3.46
CA LEU A 256 12.00 -19.25 -4.83
C LEU A 256 12.36 -18.05 -5.73
N ALA A 257 11.76 -16.87 -5.49
CA ALA A 257 12.10 -15.63 -6.18
C ALA A 257 13.42 -15.01 -5.67
N GLY A 258 14.13 -15.64 -4.74
CA GLY A 258 15.36 -15.14 -4.15
C GLY A 258 15.17 -13.92 -3.25
N LYS A 259 13.94 -13.68 -2.76
CA LYS A 259 13.59 -12.52 -1.94
C LYS A 259 13.49 -12.89 -0.46
N ALA A 260 13.74 -11.89 0.40
CA ALA A 260 13.55 -11.98 1.84
C ALA A 260 12.28 -11.22 2.28
N ILE A 261 11.84 -11.43 3.51
CA ILE A 261 10.84 -10.56 4.14
C ILE A 261 11.53 -9.26 4.56
N THR A 262 11.03 -8.15 4.03
CA THR A 262 11.48 -6.79 4.33
C THR A 262 10.45 -6.06 5.19
N LEU A 263 10.77 -4.82 5.59
CA LEU A 263 9.82 -3.93 6.29
C LEU A 263 8.48 -3.77 5.54
N GLY A 264 8.50 -3.74 4.20
CA GLY A 264 7.28 -3.68 3.40
C GLY A 264 6.48 -4.97 3.43
N THR A 265 7.13 -6.11 3.23
CA THR A 265 6.46 -7.42 3.09
C THR A 265 6.16 -8.11 4.42
N PHE A 266 6.66 -7.58 5.54
CA PHE A 266 6.45 -8.11 6.89
C PHE A 266 4.96 -8.25 7.28
N VAL A 267 4.11 -7.36 6.81
CA VAL A 267 2.66 -7.40 7.09
C VAL A 267 1.92 -8.50 6.32
N LEU A 268 2.57 -9.12 5.32
CA LEU A 268 1.95 -10.04 4.38
C LEU A 268 1.36 -11.31 5.03
N PRO A 269 2.07 -12.04 5.92
CA PRO A 269 1.54 -13.27 6.51
C PRO A 269 0.23 -13.07 7.29
N PRO A 270 0.14 -12.16 8.28
CA PRO A 270 -1.12 -11.90 8.97
C PRO A 270 -2.19 -11.29 8.05
N LEU A 271 -1.81 -10.45 7.10
CA LEU A 271 -2.72 -9.87 6.10
C LEU A 271 -3.41 -10.95 5.28
N LEU A 272 -2.65 -11.91 4.74
CA LEU A 272 -3.20 -13.01 3.95
C LEU A 272 -4.07 -13.94 4.81
N LEU A 273 -3.71 -14.14 6.08
CA LEU A 273 -4.49 -14.95 7.00
C LEU A 273 -5.87 -14.35 7.23
N VAL A 274 -5.94 -13.04 7.40
CA VAL A 274 -7.19 -12.29 7.63
C VAL A 274 -8.03 -12.19 6.35
N VAL A 275 -7.43 -11.81 5.21
CA VAL A 275 -8.10 -11.73 3.90
C VAL A 275 -8.58 -13.11 3.44
N GLY A 276 -7.75 -14.14 3.59
CA GLY A 276 -8.10 -15.51 3.22
C GLY A 276 -9.26 -16.06 4.06
N SER A 277 -9.35 -15.67 5.34
CA SER A 277 -10.48 -16.05 6.18
C SER A 277 -11.80 -15.48 5.63
N SER A 278 -11.78 -14.25 5.08
CA SER A 278 -12.96 -13.67 4.42
C SER A 278 -13.42 -14.52 3.23
N TYR A 279 -12.51 -14.91 2.34
CA TYR A 279 -12.84 -15.75 1.19
C TYR A 279 -13.41 -17.11 1.61
N ALA A 280 -12.77 -17.74 2.58
CA ALA A 280 -13.23 -19.01 3.11
C ALA A 280 -14.62 -18.91 3.77
N ILE A 281 -14.91 -17.83 4.50
CA ILE A 281 -16.23 -17.57 5.10
C ILE A 281 -17.31 -17.51 4.01
N HIS A 282 -17.06 -16.82 2.89
CA HIS A 282 -18.03 -16.73 1.79
C HIS A 282 -18.32 -18.11 1.15
N VAL A 283 -17.29 -18.94 0.92
CA VAL A 283 -17.48 -20.31 0.41
C VAL A 283 -18.28 -21.17 1.39
N MET A 284 -17.89 -21.14 2.67
CA MET A 284 -18.56 -21.89 3.73
C MET A 284 -20.02 -21.48 3.93
N ALA A 285 -20.29 -20.16 3.89
CA ALA A 285 -21.65 -19.63 4.03
C ALA A 285 -22.56 -20.16 2.91
N ARG A 286 -22.07 -20.18 1.66
CA ARG A 286 -22.82 -20.75 0.53
C ARG A 286 -23.02 -22.26 0.65
N TYR A 287 -22.00 -22.98 1.15
CA TYR A 287 -22.14 -24.41 1.43
C TYR A 287 -23.24 -24.68 2.45
N TYR A 288 -23.23 -24.00 3.60
CA TYR A 288 -24.24 -24.18 4.64
C TYR A 288 -25.65 -23.71 4.21
N GLU A 289 -25.75 -22.70 3.34
CA GLU A 289 -27.02 -22.28 2.72
C GLU A 289 -27.64 -23.43 1.92
N GLN A 290 -26.86 -24.18 1.13
CA GLN A 290 -27.35 -25.34 0.38
C GLN A 290 -27.71 -26.51 1.30
N VAL A 291 -26.94 -26.73 2.36
CA VAL A 291 -27.28 -27.74 3.38
C VAL A 291 -28.63 -27.40 4.07
N ALA A 292 -28.83 -26.13 4.44
CA ALA A 292 -30.09 -25.68 5.08
C ALA A 292 -31.29 -25.72 4.13
N ALA A 293 -31.04 -25.55 2.81
CA ALA A 293 -32.09 -25.68 1.79
C ALA A 293 -32.46 -27.16 1.47
N GLY A 294 -31.80 -28.14 2.11
CA GLY A 294 -32.10 -29.55 1.91
C GLY A 294 -31.63 -30.11 0.57
N ALA A 295 -30.59 -29.50 -0.03
CA ALA A 295 -30.02 -29.98 -1.30
C ALA A 295 -29.47 -31.41 -1.16
N PRO A 296 -29.57 -32.27 -2.20
CA PRO A 296 -28.99 -33.63 -2.19
C PRO A 296 -27.50 -33.57 -1.87
N PRO A 297 -26.95 -34.45 -1.02
CA PRO A 297 -25.57 -34.45 -0.57
C PRO A 297 -24.53 -34.39 -1.69
N ASP A 298 -24.77 -35.06 -2.79
CA ASP A 298 -23.93 -35.11 -3.99
C ASP A 298 -23.92 -33.81 -4.78
N GLN A 299 -24.94 -32.96 -4.61
CA GLN A 299 -25.10 -31.68 -5.32
C GLN A 299 -24.78 -30.46 -4.48
N ILE A 300 -24.65 -30.58 -3.15
CA ILE A 300 -24.40 -29.45 -2.25
C ILE A 300 -23.20 -28.65 -2.70
N VAL A 301 -22.03 -29.32 -2.89
CA VAL A 301 -20.78 -28.66 -3.27
C VAL A 301 -20.89 -28.04 -4.66
N VAL A 302 -21.48 -28.75 -5.63
CA VAL A 302 -21.65 -28.24 -7.00
C VAL A 302 -22.53 -26.98 -6.99
N ARG A 303 -23.68 -27.02 -6.32
CA ARG A 303 -24.59 -25.86 -6.22
C ARG A 303 -23.99 -24.69 -5.44
N ALA A 304 -23.22 -24.96 -4.39
CA ALA A 304 -22.52 -23.92 -3.64
C ALA A 304 -21.42 -23.26 -4.51
N PHE A 305 -20.62 -24.08 -5.19
CA PHE A 305 -19.55 -23.63 -6.06
C PHE A 305 -20.07 -22.74 -7.21
N THR A 306 -21.10 -23.17 -7.93
CA THR A 306 -21.66 -22.41 -9.07
C THR A 306 -22.25 -21.06 -8.66
N ARG A 307 -22.59 -20.87 -7.39
CA ARG A 307 -23.08 -19.59 -6.86
C ARG A 307 -21.99 -18.69 -6.28
N VAL A 308 -20.82 -19.25 -5.88
CA VAL A 308 -19.78 -18.48 -5.20
C VAL A 308 -18.60 -18.15 -6.10
N TRP A 309 -18.28 -18.99 -7.10
CA TRP A 309 -17.03 -18.83 -7.88
C TRP A 309 -16.91 -17.46 -8.55
N LEU A 310 -17.99 -16.95 -9.19
CA LEU A 310 -17.94 -15.69 -9.92
C LEU A 310 -17.79 -14.48 -8.99
N PRO A 311 -18.61 -14.29 -7.92
CA PRO A 311 -18.39 -13.22 -6.95
C PRO A 311 -17.01 -13.29 -6.31
N LEU A 312 -16.53 -14.49 -5.92
CA LEU A 312 -15.22 -14.66 -5.30
C LEU A 312 -14.09 -14.29 -6.27
N THR A 313 -14.18 -14.72 -7.54
CA THR A 313 -13.17 -14.37 -8.55
C THR A 313 -13.14 -12.87 -8.82
N ILE A 314 -14.29 -12.21 -8.93
CA ILE A 314 -14.36 -10.75 -9.14
C ILE A 314 -13.77 -10.04 -7.93
N SER A 315 -14.11 -10.47 -6.71
CA SER A 315 -13.52 -9.96 -5.47
C SER A 315 -11.99 -10.14 -5.44
N ALA A 316 -11.50 -11.32 -5.81
CA ALA A 316 -10.07 -11.58 -5.92
C ALA A 316 -9.39 -10.66 -6.95
N VAL A 317 -10.01 -10.45 -8.11
CA VAL A 317 -9.50 -9.54 -9.16
C VAL A 317 -9.41 -8.11 -8.64
N THR A 318 -10.42 -7.61 -7.93
CA THR A 318 -10.37 -6.25 -7.37
C THR A 318 -9.34 -6.12 -6.24
N THR A 319 -9.14 -7.16 -5.44
CA THR A 319 -8.10 -7.21 -4.42
C THR A 319 -6.70 -7.26 -5.06
N VAL A 320 -6.52 -8.04 -6.14
CA VAL A 320 -5.31 -8.06 -6.96
C VAL A 320 -5.02 -6.69 -7.57
N ILE A 321 -6.05 -5.97 -8.04
CA ILE A 321 -5.90 -4.60 -8.56
C ILE A 321 -5.47 -3.65 -7.45
N GLY A 322 -6.09 -3.73 -6.26
CA GLY A 322 -5.71 -2.92 -5.10
C GLY A 322 -4.24 -3.12 -4.72
N PHE A 323 -3.81 -4.36 -4.53
CA PHE A 323 -2.41 -4.67 -4.21
C PHE A 323 -1.47 -4.42 -5.38
N GLY A 324 -1.86 -4.79 -6.59
CA GLY A 324 -1.07 -4.58 -7.80
C GLY A 324 -0.83 -3.10 -8.12
N SER A 325 -1.72 -2.20 -7.69
CA SER A 325 -1.51 -0.76 -7.84
C SER A 325 -0.30 -0.25 -7.06
N LEU A 326 0.10 -0.94 -5.98
CA LEU A 326 1.32 -0.62 -5.23
C LEU A 326 2.58 -0.79 -6.08
N MET A 327 2.56 -1.65 -7.11
CA MET A 327 3.70 -1.87 -8.01
C MET A 327 4.01 -0.67 -8.92
N VAL A 328 3.16 0.36 -8.95
CA VAL A 328 3.46 1.64 -9.61
C VAL A 328 4.41 2.51 -8.78
N ASN A 329 4.58 2.19 -7.50
CA ASN A 329 5.54 2.88 -6.64
C ASN A 329 6.98 2.52 -7.03
N ARG A 330 7.88 3.47 -6.92
CA ARG A 330 9.31 3.28 -7.22
C ARG A 330 10.05 2.58 -6.09
N ILE A 331 9.56 2.68 -4.86
CA ILE A 331 10.19 2.12 -3.67
C ILE A 331 10.07 0.60 -3.69
N THR A 332 11.21 -0.09 -3.63
CA THR A 332 11.30 -1.54 -3.76
C THR A 332 10.45 -2.30 -2.74
N ALA A 333 10.44 -1.87 -1.48
CA ALA A 333 9.66 -2.52 -0.43
C ALA A 333 8.13 -2.45 -0.70
N ILE A 334 7.64 -1.34 -1.27
CA ILE A 334 6.23 -1.18 -1.64
C ILE A 334 5.90 -2.03 -2.88
N TRP A 335 6.80 -2.05 -3.85
CA TRP A 335 6.66 -2.85 -5.07
C TRP A 335 6.61 -4.35 -4.75
N ASP A 336 7.56 -4.84 -3.94
CA ASP A 336 7.64 -6.24 -3.50
C ASP A 336 6.38 -6.64 -2.70
N LEU A 337 5.88 -5.76 -1.81
CA LEU A 337 4.62 -6.02 -1.12
C LEU A 337 3.46 -6.16 -2.11
N GLY A 338 3.36 -5.24 -3.07
CA GLY A 338 2.32 -5.30 -4.11
C GLY A 338 2.35 -6.62 -4.87
N LEU A 339 3.52 -7.03 -5.34
CA LEU A 339 3.73 -8.27 -6.08
C LEU A 339 3.35 -9.50 -5.25
N PHE A 340 3.93 -9.64 -4.06
CA PHE A 340 3.71 -10.84 -3.24
C PHE A 340 2.33 -10.89 -2.60
N ALA A 341 1.68 -9.74 -2.38
CA ALA A 341 0.26 -9.70 -2.01
C ALA A 341 -0.64 -10.17 -3.15
N VAL A 342 -0.35 -9.78 -4.40
CA VAL A 342 -1.03 -10.31 -5.59
C VAL A 342 -0.86 -11.83 -5.69
N VAL A 343 0.38 -12.34 -5.58
CA VAL A 343 0.66 -13.78 -5.55
C VAL A 343 -0.13 -14.48 -4.44
N GLY A 344 -0.13 -13.89 -3.23
CA GLY A 344 -0.86 -14.43 -2.08
C GLY A 344 -2.37 -14.50 -2.32
N VAL A 345 -2.99 -13.47 -2.88
CA VAL A 345 -4.42 -13.46 -3.23
C VAL A 345 -4.75 -14.50 -4.30
N VAL A 346 -3.87 -14.67 -5.28
CA VAL A 346 -4.03 -15.74 -6.30
C VAL A 346 -3.97 -17.11 -5.63
N CYS A 347 -2.99 -17.37 -4.77
CA CYS A 347 -2.87 -18.62 -4.01
C CYS A 347 -4.12 -18.87 -3.13
N LEU A 348 -4.60 -17.84 -2.42
CA LEU A 348 -5.83 -17.90 -1.64
C LEU A 348 -7.05 -18.25 -2.49
N THR A 349 -7.20 -17.62 -3.64
CA THR A 349 -8.31 -17.88 -4.56
C THR A 349 -8.27 -19.31 -5.09
N LEU A 350 -7.08 -19.77 -5.49
CA LEU A 350 -6.88 -21.14 -5.97
C LEU A 350 -7.24 -22.16 -4.89
N THR A 351 -6.72 -22.01 -3.67
CA THR A 351 -7.00 -22.94 -2.56
C THR A 351 -8.47 -22.90 -2.13
N CYS A 352 -9.10 -21.70 -2.09
CA CYS A 352 -10.53 -21.56 -1.79
C CYS A 352 -11.44 -22.17 -2.86
N LEU A 353 -11.03 -22.19 -4.13
CA LEU A 353 -11.82 -22.76 -5.23
C LEU A 353 -11.47 -24.23 -5.53
N THR A 354 -10.36 -24.76 -5.00
CA THR A 354 -9.95 -26.15 -5.23
C THR A 354 -9.99 -26.99 -3.95
N PHE A 355 -9.11 -26.67 -2.99
CA PHE A 355 -8.96 -27.43 -1.77
C PHE A 355 -10.22 -27.43 -0.91
N LEU A 356 -10.77 -26.24 -0.62
CA LEU A 356 -11.90 -26.11 0.31
C LEU A 356 -13.15 -26.86 -0.17
N PRO A 357 -13.61 -26.71 -1.43
CA PRO A 357 -14.77 -27.50 -1.91
C PRO A 357 -14.49 -28.99 -1.97
N ALA A 358 -13.26 -29.42 -2.35
CA ALA A 358 -12.89 -30.84 -2.36
C ALA A 358 -12.89 -31.47 -0.96
N ALA A 359 -12.35 -30.74 0.03
CA ALA A 359 -12.35 -31.17 1.43
C ALA A 359 -13.78 -31.23 2.00
N LEU A 360 -14.66 -30.31 1.61
CA LEU A 360 -16.08 -30.32 1.98
C LEU A 360 -16.83 -31.50 1.36
N GLN A 361 -16.43 -31.96 0.17
CA GLN A 361 -17.02 -33.16 -0.48
C GLN A 361 -16.58 -34.44 0.21
N LEU A 362 -15.30 -34.55 0.65
CA LEU A 362 -14.79 -35.70 1.39
C LEU A 362 -15.37 -35.82 2.80
N LEU A 363 -15.69 -34.67 3.41
CA LEU A 363 -16.20 -34.58 4.77
C LEU A 363 -17.65 -34.04 4.78
N PRO A 364 -18.65 -34.79 4.32
CA PRO A 364 -20.03 -34.33 4.21
C PRO A 364 -20.65 -34.03 5.58
N SER A 365 -21.53 -33.03 5.63
CA SER A 365 -22.20 -32.68 6.90
C SER A 365 -23.23 -33.73 7.27
N ARG A 366 -23.16 -34.31 8.48
CA ARG A 366 -24.29 -35.04 9.04
C ARG A 366 -25.43 -34.09 9.34
N LEU A 367 -26.62 -34.35 8.81
CA LEU A 367 -27.82 -33.49 8.89
C LEU A 367 -28.20 -33.03 10.32
N ARG A 368 -27.80 -33.77 11.38
CA ARG A 368 -28.02 -33.39 12.78
C ARG A 368 -27.34 -32.08 13.20
N PHE A 369 -26.20 -31.72 12.62
CA PHE A 369 -25.48 -30.47 12.94
C PHE A 369 -25.93 -29.28 12.07
N ALA A 370 -26.63 -29.51 10.96
CA ALA A 370 -27.16 -28.48 10.07
C ALA A 370 -28.23 -27.60 10.70
N ARG A 371 -28.95 -28.11 11.72
CA ARG A 371 -29.93 -27.29 12.48
C ARG A 371 -29.29 -26.25 13.37
N SER A 372 -28.01 -26.42 13.76
CA SER A 372 -27.23 -25.42 14.51
C SER A 372 -26.57 -24.37 13.61
N GLY A 373 -26.38 -24.68 12.31
CA GLY A 373 -25.75 -23.80 11.33
C GLY A 373 -26.67 -22.73 10.73
N LYS A 374 -27.82 -22.44 11.35
CA LYS A 374 -28.60 -21.26 10.99
C LYS A 374 -27.75 -20.02 11.31
N ILE A 375 -27.29 -19.36 10.26
CA ILE A 375 -26.80 -17.98 10.30
C ILE A 375 -27.66 -17.21 11.29
N SER A 376 -27.08 -16.55 12.29
CA SER A 376 -27.74 -15.96 13.46
C SER A 376 -29.09 -15.31 13.06
N PRO A 377 -30.26 -15.88 13.48
CA PRO A 377 -31.56 -15.35 13.08
C PRO A 377 -31.74 -13.91 13.60
N THR A 378 -31.19 -13.63 14.78
CA THR A 378 -31.21 -12.30 15.43
C THR A 378 -30.43 -11.27 14.62
N LEU A 379 -29.21 -11.61 14.15
CA LEU A 379 -28.42 -10.70 13.35
C LEU A 379 -29.09 -10.43 12.00
N SER A 380 -29.61 -11.47 11.34
CA SER A 380 -30.35 -11.33 10.08
C SER A 380 -31.57 -10.41 10.21
N GLU A 381 -32.31 -10.52 11.32
CA GLU A 381 -33.46 -9.66 11.61
C GLU A 381 -33.05 -8.22 11.95
N ASN A 382 -31.94 -8.03 12.69
CA ASN A 382 -31.41 -6.70 12.95
C ASN A 382 -30.91 -6.03 11.64
N LEU A 383 -30.30 -6.77 10.73
CA LEU A 383 -29.90 -6.27 9.42
C LEU A 383 -31.08 -5.88 8.56
N ARG A 384 -32.19 -6.62 8.63
CA ARG A 384 -33.46 -6.20 8.00
C ARG A 384 -33.91 -4.82 8.50
N ARG A 385 -33.93 -4.62 9.82
CA ARG A 385 -34.30 -3.33 10.44
C ARG A 385 -33.34 -2.21 10.07
N VAL A 386 -32.02 -2.50 9.95
CA VAL A 386 -31.03 -1.55 9.46
C VAL A 386 -31.35 -1.14 8.03
N GLY A 387 -31.64 -2.09 7.15
CA GLY A 387 -32.00 -1.80 5.75
C GLY A 387 -33.27 -0.93 5.64
N GLU A 388 -34.32 -1.23 6.41
CA GLU A 388 -35.55 -0.45 6.45
C GLU A 388 -35.30 0.99 6.94
N ARG A 389 -34.51 1.15 8.01
CA ARG A 389 -34.10 2.46 8.52
C ARG A 389 -33.20 3.24 7.52
N ALA A 390 -32.28 2.55 6.86
CA ALA A 390 -31.44 3.17 5.85
C ALA A 390 -32.27 3.70 4.66
N PHE A 391 -33.28 2.98 4.25
CA PHE A 391 -34.22 3.45 3.24
C PHE A 391 -35.04 4.66 3.73
N ALA A 392 -35.67 4.57 4.93
CA ALA A 392 -36.52 5.62 5.48
C ALA A 392 -35.73 6.93 5.72
N LYS A 393 -34.48 6.84 6.24
CA LYS A 393 -33.64 7.99 6.62
C LYS A 393 -32.55 8.29 5.58
N ARG A 394 -32.65 7.85 4.33
CA ARG A 394 -31.61 7.94 3.30
C ARG A 394 -31.02 9.34 3.13
N ARG A 395 -31.84 10.39 3.15
CA ARG A 395 -31.36 11.78 3.03
C ARG A 395 -30.46 12.18 4.19
N HIS A 396 -30.80 11.86 5.42
CA HIS A 396 -29.99 12.15 6.61
C HIS A 396 -28.66 11.37 6.59
N ILE A 397 -28.70 10.11 6.15
CA ILE A 397 -27.50 9.28 6.00
C ILE A 397 -26.56 9.89 4.97
N LEU A 398 -27.07 10.35 3.82
CA LEU A 398 -26.26 10.98 2.79
C LEU A 398 -25.64 12.31 3.27
N TRP A 399 -26.41 13.15 3.97
CA TRP A 399 -25.86 14.37 4.57
C TRP A 399 -24.84 14.07 5.67
N GLY A 400 -25.08 13.06 6.50
CA GLY A 400 -24.11 12.61 7.50
C GLY A 400 -22.81 12.10 6.88
N ALA A 401 -22.90 11.30 5.82
CA ALA A 401 -21.73 10.83 5.09
C ALA A 401 -20.97 11.98 4.41
N ALA A 402 -21.68 12.97 3.84
CA ALA A 402 -21.06 14.15 3.26
C ALA A 402 -20.35 15.00 4.32
N ALA A 403 -20.97 15.25 5.47
CA ALA A 403 -20.37 15.96 6.59
C ALA A 403 -19.10 15.24 7.11
N LEU A 404 -19.18 13.90 7.22
CA LEU A 404 -18.06 13.08 7.64
C LEU A 404 -16.92 13.12 6.60
N ALA A 405 -17.23 13.12 5.31
CA ALA A 405 -16.25 13.28 4.25
C ALA A 405 -15.57 14.66 4.29
N VAL A 406 -16.32 15.73 4.55
CA VAL A 406 -15.75 17.08 4.70
C VAL A 406 -14.82 17.15 5.92
N ALA A 407 -15.23 16.59 7.06
CA ALA A 407 -14.38 16.52 8.25
C ALA A 407 -13.11 15.70 8.00
N ALA A 408 -13.23 14.61 7.24
CA ALA A 408 -12.09 13.79 6.84
C ALA A 408 -11.11 14.55 5.93
N LEU A 409 -11.62 15.31 4.96
CA LEU A 409 -10.79 16.17 4.09
C LEU A 409 -10.06 17.26 4.88
N ALA A 410 -10.74 17.88 5.85
CA ALA A 410 -10.11 18.86 6.74
C ALA A 410 -8.98 18.26 7.58
N GLY A 411 -9.14 16.99 8.01
CA GLY A 411 -8.06 16.23 8.66
C GLY A 411 -6.92 15.91 7.69
N ALA A 412 -7.26 15.43 6.51
CA ALA A 412 -6.27 15.04 5.50
C ALA A 412 -5.35 16.21 5.10
N TRP A 413 -5.84 17.44 5.12
CA TRP A 413 -5.03 18.64 4.88
C TRP A 413 -3.91 18.86 5.90
N ARG A 414 -4.04 18.26 7.10
CA ARG A 414 -3.06 18.35 8.19
C ARG A 414 -1.99 17.28 8.15
N ILE A 415 -2.04 16.36 7.19
CA ILE A 415 -1.09 15.25 7.10
C ILE A 415 0.33 15.81 6.92
N ARG A 416 1.24 15.29 7.73
CA ARG A 416 2.66 15.53 7.60
C ARG A 416 3.33 14.28 7.05
N VAL A 417 4.25 14.49 6.11
CA VAL A 417 5.05 13.40 5.53
C VAL A 417 6.41 13.43 6.19
N ASP A 418 6.86 12.28 6.66
CA ASP A 418 8.18 12.13 7.26
C ASP A 418 8.66 10.68 7.10
N SER A 419 9.86 10.51 6.57
CA SER A 419 10.53 9.22 6.36
C SER A 419 11.70 8.98 7.32
N ASP A 420 11.83 9.80 8.36
CA ASP A 420 12.88 9.57 9.37
C ASP A 420 12.64 8.22 10.06
N PHE A 421 13.62 7.34 9.88
CA PHE A 421 13.56 5.96 10.35
C PHE A 421 13.53 5.86 11.89
N LEU A 422 14.04 6.88 12.57
CA LEU A 422 14.03 6.94 14.05
C LEU A 422 12.60 7.01 14.61
N TYR A 423 11.66 7.65 13.89
CA TYR A 423 10.25 7.72 14.28
C TYR A 423 9.50 6.38 14.11
N TYR A 424 10.17 5.34 13.62
CA TYR A 424 9.61 4.00 13.57
C TYR A 424 9.69 3.27 14.93
N PHE A 425 10.48 3.81 15.85
CA PHE A 425 10.59 3.31 17.21
C PHE A 425 9.73 4.13 18.18
N GLU A 426 9.16 3.47 19.18
CA GLU A 426 8.44 4.18 20.24
C GLU A 426 9.34 5.19 20.95
N PRO A 427 8.80 6.34 21.41
CA PRO A 427 9.59 7.35 22.13
C PRO A 427 10.27 6.80 23.39
N THR A 428 9.69 5.76 24.00
CA THR A 428 10.20 5.09 25.20
C THR A 428 11.25 4.02 24.92
N SER A 429 11.46 3.67 23.66
CA SER A 429 12.44 2.63 23.28
C SER A 429 13.87 3.05 23.59
N GLU A 430 14.70 2.07 23.96
CA GLU A 430 16.12 2.31 24.24
C GLU A 430 16.86 2.89 23.03
N VAL A 431 16.59 2.34 21.83
CA VAL A 431 17.21 2.79 20.57
C VAL A 431 16.93 4.26 20.31
N ARG A 432 15.66 4.69 20.43
CA ARG A 432 15.29 6.08 20.17
C ARG A 432 15.85 7.01 21.24
N ARG A 433 15.75 6.67 22.52
CA ARG A 433 16.33 7.47 23.62
C ARG A 433 17.84 7.58 23.52
N ALA A 434 18.54 6.50 23.18
CA ALA A 434 19.98 6.52 22.97
C ALA A 434 20.38 7.46 21.81
N ASN A 435 19.70 7.34 20.67
CA ASN A 435 19.94 8.21 19.53
C ASN A 435 19.66 9.68 19.85
N GLU A 436 18.51 9.99 20.44
CA GLU A 436 18.16 11.37 20.82
C GLU A 436 19.14 11.96 21.85
N THR A 437 19.59 11.16 22.84
CA THR A 437 20.55 11.61 23.83
C THR A 437 21.92 11.91 23.21
N ILE A 438 22.43 11.01 22.37
CA ILE A 438 23.71 11.23 21.66
C ILE A 438 23.60 12.44 20.75
N ASN A 439 22.55 12.50 19.93
CA ASN A 439 22.37 13.53 18.92
C ASN A 439 22.22 14.93 19.50
N GLN A 440 21.51 15.07 20.63
CA GLN A 440 21.25 16.37 21.24
C GLN A 440 22.27 16.82 22.27
N ARG A 441 22.95 15.87 22.95
CA ARG A 441 23.77 16.18 24.14
C ARG A 441 25.23 15.80 24.02
N ILE A 442 25.63 15.01 23.04
CA ILE A 442 27.00 14.53 22.92
C ILE A 442 27.61 14.95 21.57
N VAL A 443 27.16 14.31 20.48
CA VAL A 443 27.66 14.60 19.13
C VAL A 443 26.54 14.38 18.10
N GLY A 444 26.56 15.08 16.96
CA GLY A 444 25.65 14.78 15.86
C GLY A 444 25.84 13.35 15.36
N SER A 445 24.75 12.56 15.33
CA SER A 445 24.82 11.14 15.00
C SER A 445 24.42 10.82 13.56
N ASN A 446 23.96 11.80 12.79
CA ASN A 446 23.45 11.63 11.43
C ASN A 446 24.48 12.19 10.42
N PRO A 447 25.39 11.35 9.87
CA PRO A 447 26.39 11.80 8.88
C PRO A 447 25.83 11.78 7.46
N PHE A 448 26.44 12.62 6.59
CA PHE A 448 26.30 12.56 5.15
C PHE A 448 27.56 13.12 4.46
N TYR A 449 27.77 12.81 3.19
CA TYR A 449 28.88 13.29 2.41
C TYR A 449 28.50 14.43 1.47
N ILE A 450 29.40 15.40 1.33
CA ILE A 450 29.44 16.34 0.22
C ILE A 450 30.68 15.99 -0.60
N VAL A 451 30.48 15.49 -1.82
CA VAL A 451 31.58 15.09 -2.71
C VAL A 451 31.79 16.18 -3.74
N ILE A 452 33.04 16.63 -3.85
CA ILE A 452 33.53 17.56 -4.86
C ILE A 452 34.35 16.77 -5.87
N ASP A 453 33.95 16.77 -7.15
CA ASP A 453 34.53 15.98 -8.22
C ASP A 453 35.25 16.90 -9.20
N GLY A 454 36.61 16.86 -9.21
CA GLY A 454 37.46 17.60 -10.13
C GLY A 454 37.61 16.94 -11.52
N ARG A 455 36.98 15.74 -11.71
CA ARG A 455 37.01 14.97 -12.97
C ARG A 455 38.41 14.56 -13.52
N GLN A 456 39.47 15.21 -13.08
CA GLN A 456 40.83 14.97 -13.54
C GLN A 456 41.79 14.76 -12.37
N PRO A 457 42.77 13.89 -12.48
CA PRO A 457 43.84 13.77 -11.50
C PRO A 457 44.51 15.10 -11.20
N GLY A 458 44.72 15.40 -9.93
CA GLY A 458 45.37 16.63 -9.48
C GLY A 458 44.48 17.88 -9.48
N ALA A 459 43.21 17.80 -9.88
CA ALA A 459 42.31 18.96 -9.93
C ALA A 459 42.19 19.66 -8.57
N LEU A 460 42.16 18.90 -7.46
CA LEU A 460 42.01 19.43 -6.12
C LEU A 460 43.33 19.73 -5.39
N ARG A 461 44.40 19.92 -6.14
CA ARG A 461 45.68 20.40 -5.60
C ARG A 461 45.85 21.92 -5.66
N ARG A 462 44.92 22.63 -6.34
CA ARG A 462 44.97 24.07 -6.50
C ARG A 462 44.47 24.78 -5.23
N TRP A 463 45.12 25.85 -4.89
CA TRP A 463 44.78 26.63 -3.71
C TRP A 463 43.32 27.20 -3.77
N GLU A 464 42.93 27.64 -4.97
CA GLU A 464 41.60 28.17 -5.23
C GLU A 464 40.48 27.16 -4.91
N ASP A 465 40.71 25.90 -5.32
CA ASP A 465 39.70 24.82 -5.12
C ASP A 465 39.62 24.43 -3.64
N LEU A 466 40.73 24.37 -2.93
CA LEU A 466 40.78 24.13 -1.49
C LEU A 466 40.14 25.29 -0.70
N LYS A 467 40.29 26.52 -1.21
CA LYS A 467 39.60 27.67 -0.61
C LYS A 467 38.10 27.58 -0.74
N LEU A 468 37.54 27.12 -1.88
CA LEU A 468 36.13 26.87 -2.04
C LEU A 468 35.60 25.83 -1.03
N ILE A 469 36.41 24.78 -0.77
CA ILE A 469 36.09 23.77 0.26
C ILE A 469 36.04 24.42 1.64
N LYS A 470 37.03 25.25 1.99
CA LYS A 470 37.04 25.98 3.28
C LYS A 470 35.86 26.91 3.44
N ASP A 471 35.56 27.69 2.40
CA ASP A 471 34.44 28.62 2.40
C ASP A 471 33.10 27.89 2.58
N LEU A 472 32.95 26.73 1.93
CA LEU A 472 31.80 25.84 2.14
C LEU A 472 31.73 25.33 3.57
N GLN A 473 32.85 24.89 4.17
CA GLN A 473 32.87 24.51 5.59
C GLN A 473 32.49 25.68 6.51
N GLY A 474 32.96 26.89 6.22
CA GLY A 474 32.58 28.09 6.92
C GLY A 474 31.09 28.42 6.79
N PHE A 475 30.48 28.13 5.63
CA PHE A 475 29.05 28.22 5.43
C PHE A 475 28.30 27.17 6.24
N LEU A 476 28.76 25.88 6.19
CA LEU A 476 28.15 24.77 6.93
C LEU A 476 28.16 25.03 8.44
N ALA A 477 29.21 25.55 9.00
CA ALA A 477 29.34 25.85 10.43
C ALA A 477 28.30 26.91 10.93
N ARG A 478 27.75 27.72 10.03
CA ARG A 478 26.67 28.69 10.32
C ARG A 478 25.26 28.12 10.14
N GLN A 479 25.13 26.94 9.56
CA GLN A 479 23.81 26.36 9.33
C GLN A 479 23.26 25.72 10.61
N PRO A 480 21.99 25.99 10.95
CA PRO A 480 21.33 25.34 12.07
C PRO A 480 21.32 23.83 11.93
N GLY A 481 21.71 23.12 12.97
CA GLY A 481 21.66 21.64 12.99
C GLY A 481 22.88 20.97 12.38
N ILE A 482 23.82 21.67 11.76
CA ILE A 482 25.13 21.13 11.40
C ILE A 482 26.03 21.22 12.63
N THR A 483 26.49 20.07 13.10
CA THR A 483 27.31 19.98 14.33
C THR A 483 28.81 20.03 14.03
N SER A 484 29.24 19.40 12.97
CA SER A 484 30.64 19.40 12.53
C SER A 484 30.75 19.04 11.04
N SER A 485 31.85 19.45 10.43
CA SER A 485 32.27 19.03 9.10
C SER A 485 33.76 18.74 9.11
N ILE A 486 34.18 17.70 8.39
CA ILE A 486 35.60 17.31 8.25
C ILE A 486 35.91 17.16 6.77
N SER A 487 36.96 17.80 6.32
CA SER A 487 37.43 17.78 4.94
C SER A 487 38.98 17.63 4.88
N ILE A 488 39.52 17.59 3.68
CA ILE A 488 40.97 17.67 3.43
C ILE A 488 41.60 18.92 4.06
N VAL A 489 40.85 20.04 4.09
CA VAL A 489 41.35 21.33 4.62
C VAL A 489 41.69 21.22 6.11
N ASP A 490 40.87 20.56 6.91
CA ASP A 490 41.11 20.37 8.35
C ASP A 490 42.39 19.60 8.61
N TYR A 491 42.67 18.61 7.78
CA TYR A 491 43.91 17.84 7.88
C TYR A 491 45.13 18.66 7.44
N LEU A 492 45.01 19.50 6.41
CA LEU A 492 46.08 20.40 5.98
C LEU A 492 46.40 21.44 7.04
N GLU A 493 45.39 22.05 7.66
CA GLU A 493 45.57 23.00 8.77
C GLU A 493 46.24 22.36 9.98
N VAL A 494 45.86 21.13 10.33
CA VAL A 494 46.49 20.39 11.42
C VAL A 494 47.94 20.02 11.10
N LEU A 495 48.25 19.58 9.86
CA LEU A 495 49.60 19.30 9.39
C LEU A 495 50.47 20.54 9.43
N GLU A 496 49.97 21.69 8.94
CA GLU A 496 50.65 22.96 8.97
C GLU A 496 50.99 23.40 10.39
N ALA A 497 50.04 23.29 11.33
CA ALA A 497 50.25 23.60 12.74
C ALA A 497 51.36 22.72 13.34
N GLY A 498 51.43 21.45 12.93
CA GLY A 498 52.49 20.50 13.34
C GLY A 498 53.88 20.93 12.84
N VAL A 499 53.99 21.28 11.55
CA VAL A 499 55.22 21.73 10.93
C VAL A 499 55.71 23.04 11.58
N ASN A 500 54.82 24.03 11.78
CA ASN A 500 55.18 25.30 12.39
C ASN A 500 55.61 25.12 13.85
N LYS A 501 55.03 24.21 14.61
CA LYS A 501 55.39 23.94 16.00
C LYS A 501 56.76 23.26 16.09
N GLN A 502 57.13 22.37 15.17
CA GLN A 502 58.45 21.81 15.06
C GLN A 502 59.50 22.90 14.75
N ALA A 503 59.15 23.85 13.87
CA ALA A 503 60.00 24.99 13.55
C ALA A 503 60.23 25.91 14.74
N GLU A 504 59.18 26.21 15.55
CA GLU A 504 59.30 27.04 16.78
C GLU A 504 60.13 26.31 17.89
N GLY A 505 60.19 24.98 17.84
CA GLY A 505 61.02 24.16 18.77
C GLY A 505 62.52 24.22 18.48
N GLY A 506 62.94 24.89 17.44
CA GLY A 506 64.35 25.01 17.06
C GLY A 506 64.90 23.75 16.33
N ASP A 507 64.04 22.90 15.83
CA ASP A 507 64.43 21.73 15.06
C ASP A 507 65.06 22.18 13.73
N LEU A 508 66.12 21.48 13.28
CA LEU A 508 66.76 21.71 12.00
C LEU A 508 65.98 20.97 10.89
N VAL A 509 65.61 21.68 9.85
CA VAL A 509 64.99 21.09 8.61
C VAL A 509 66.03 21.12 7.46
N ILE A 510 65.89 20.19 6.55
CA ILE A 510 66.76 20.11 5.37
C ILE A 510 66.12 21.03 4.30
N ASP A 511 66.88 22.03 3.86
CA ASP A 511 66.43 22.95 2.78
C ASP A 511 66.46 22.22 1.40
N GLU A 512 66.03 22.90 0.34
CA GLU A 512 65.99 22.36 -1.01
C GLU A 512 67.44 22.06 -1.57
N GLN A 513 68.44 22.54 -0.89
CA GLN A 513 69.86 22.32 -1.24
C GLN A 513 70.54 21.24 -0.39
N GLY A 514 69.78 20.59 0.53
CA GLY A 514 70.27 19.53 1.41
C GLY A 514 71.00 20.04 2.65
N ASN A 515 70.88 21.31 3.03
CA ASN A 515 71.48 21.85 4.24
C ASN A 515 70.52 21.82 5.41
N LEU A 516 71.06 21.53 6.60
CA LEU A 516 70.30 21.66 7.87
C LEU A 516 70.23 23.14 8.24
N VAL A 517 69.05 23.72 8.10
CA VAL A 517 68.75 25.12 8.52
C VAL A 517 67.76 25.15 9.60
N PRO A 518 67.79 26.17 10.51
CA PRO A 518 66.65 26.31 11.48
C PRO A 518 65.35 26.42 10.75
N ALA A 519 64.36 25.65 11.18
CA ALA A 519 63.01 25.75 10.65
C ALA A 519 62.44 27.14 11.01
N GLU A 520 62.21 28.00 10.03
CA GLU A 520 61.46 29.23 10.23
C GLU A 520 59.95 28.90 10.22
N ALA A 521 59.19 29.47 11.16
CA ALA A 521 57.73 29.34 11.14
C ALA A 521 57.16 29.94 9.82
N SER A 522 56.67 29.06 8.95
CA SER A 522 56.09 29.47 7.67
C SER A 522 54.75 30.19 7.87
N LYS A 523 54.45 31.18 7.08
CA LYS A 523 53.10 31.78 7.06
C LYS A 523 52.07 30.76 6.61
N PRO A 524 50.87 30.81 7.15
CA PRO A 524 49.82 29.87 6.77
C PRO A 524 49.66 29.78 5.25
N PHE A 525 49.46 28.58 4.71
CA PHE A 525 49.27 28.36 3.26
C PHE A 525 48.07 29.13 2.70
N TRP A 526 47.16 29.57 3.56
CA TRP A 526 46.08 30.47 3.17
C TRP A 526 46.61 31.89 2.82
N GLN A 527 47.71 32.31 3.36
CA GLN A 527 48.40 33.59 3.08
C GLN A 527 49.50 33.42 2.03
N GLU A 528 50.19 32.30 2.02
CA GLU A 528 51.24 31.99 1.08
C GLU A 528 50.99 30.63 0.36
N PRO A 529 50.28 30.65 -0.80
CA PRO A 529 49.92 29.44 -1.55
C PRO A 529 51.06 28.48 -1.90
N LYS A 530 52.30 28.98 -2.01
CA LYS A 530 53.51 28.16 -2.29
C LYS A 530 53.76 27.10 -1.20
N ASN A 531 53.27 27.29 0.04
CA ASN A 531 53.44 26.36 1.14
C ASN A 531 52.48 25.15 1.06
N LEU A 532 51.51 25.18 0.17
CA LEU A 532 50.53 24.11 0.02
C LEU A 532 51.10 22.82 -0.58
N GLY A 533 52.00 22.97 -1.56
CA GLY A 533 52.60 21.80 -2.28
C GLY A 533 53.29 20.79 -1.32
N PRO A 534 54.20 21.26 -0.46
CA PRO A 534 54.86 20.38 0.52
C PRO A 534 53.91 19.70 1.51
N LEU A 535 52.84 20.39 1.91
CA LEU A 535 51.81 19.79 2.81
C LEU A 535 51.06 18.65 2.08
N LEU A 536 50.61 18.87 0.85
CA LEU A 536 49.95 17.85 0.04
C LEU A 536 50.89 16.64 -0.23
N ASP A 537 52.16 16.86 -0.49
CA ASP A 537 53.11 15.79 -0.71
C ASP A 537 53.38 15.00 0.60
N THR A 538 53.33 15.67 1.74
CA THR A 538 53.43 15.02 3.07
C THR A 538 52.19 14.16 3.32
N MET A 539 50.98 14.61 2.99
CA MET A 539 49.76 13.77 3.09
C MET A 539 49.93 12.49 2.23
N MET A 540 50.54 12.58 1.07
CA MET A 540 50.68 11.43 0.18
C MET A 540 51.72 10.39 0.63
N LYS A 541 52.52 10.66 1.65
CA LYS A 541 53.34 9.64 2.32
C LYS A 541 52.49 8.59 3.07
N SER A 542 51.25 8.95 3.46
CA SER A 542 50.30 8.04 4.16
C SER A 542 48.88 8.14 3.60
N PRO A 543 48.68 7.80 2.29
CA PRO A 543 47.40 8.08 1.60
C PRO A 543 46.20 7.35 2.24
N GLU A 544 46.42 6.20 2.86
CA GLU A 544 45.31 5.45 3.51
C GLU A 544 44.73 6.20 4.72
N THR A 545 45.52 7.05 5.38
CA THR A 545 45.08 7.89 6.51
C THR A 545 44.05 8.94 6.08
N PHE A 546 44.22 9.46 4.85
CA PHE A 546 43.38 10.56 4.32
C PHE A 546 42.34 10.09 3.31
N LYS A 547 42.22 8.78 3.08
CA LYS A 547 41.31 8.17 2.13
C LYS A 547 39.86 8.65 2.33
N SER A 548 39.43 8.92 3.57
CA SER A 548 38.07 9.36 3.87
C SER A 548 37.73 10.79 3.42
N VAL A 549 38.73 11.59 3.04
CA VAL A 549 38.54 13.00 2.66
C VAL A 549 39.07 13.37 1.28
N VAL A 550 39.99 12.57 0.69
CA VAL A 550 40.50 12.82 -0.64
C VAL A 550 41.00 11.53 -1.31
N THR A 551 40.86 11.45 -2.63
CA THR A 551 41.39 10.35 -3.44
C THR A 551 42.92 10.48 -3.58
N LYS A 552 43.64 9.34 -3.79
CA LYS A 552 45.08 9.30 -3.94
C LYS A 552 45.62 10.20 -5.07
N ASP A 553 44.83 10.40 -6.10
CA ASP A 553 45.13 11.22 -7.26
C ASP A 553 44.63 12.65 -7.18
N PHE A 554 44.02 13.06 -6.08
CA PHE A 554 43.36 14.36 -5.87
C PHE A 554 42.29 14.70 -6.94
N SER A 555 41.66 13.69 -7.51
CA SER A 555 40.53 13.90 -8.45
C SER A 555 39.25 14.21 -7.75
N GLN A 556 39.02 13.65 -6.53
CA GLN A 556 37.81 13.85 -5.74
C GLN A 556 38.14 14.13 -4.28
N ALA A 557 37.35 14.98 -3.66
CA ALA A 557 37.39 15.21 -2.21
C ALA A 557 35.99 15.04 -1.61
N SER A 558 35.96 14.64 -0.35
CA SER A 558 34.71 14.57 0.40
C SER A 558 34.77 15.44 1.64
N ILE A 559 33.62 16.04 1.99
CA ILE A 559 33.36 16.63 3.29
C ILE A 559 32.40 15.71 4.01
N LEU A 560 32.85 15.12 5.11
CA LEU A 560 31.97 14.39 6.02
C LEU A 560 31.27 15.40 6.93
N VAL A 561 29.97 15.55 6.76
CA VAL A 561 29.14 16.46 7.57
C VAL A 561 28.37 15.65 8.58
N ARG A 562 28.34 16.10 9.84
CA ARG A 562 27.49 15.56 10.88
C ARG A 562 26.39 16.52 11.25
N THR A 563 25.18 16.00 11.43
CA THR A 563 24.02 16.81 11.80
C THR A 563 23.26 16.19 12.98
N ASN A 564 22.65 17.05 13.78
CA ASN A 564 21.69 16.66 14.81
C ASN A 564 20.24 16.88 14.38
N LEU A 565 19.99 17.22 13.12
CA LEU A 565 18.66 17.37 12.59
C LEU A 565 17.92 16.05 12.60
N SER A 566 16.64 16.11 12.89
CA SER A 566 15.67 15.03 12.80
C SER A 566 14.45 15.50 12.01
N GLY A 567 13.81 14.54 11.32
CA GLY A 567 12.67 14.82 10.46
C GLY A 567 13.06 15.24 9.04
N SER A 568 12.49 14.51 8.06
CA SER A 568 12.83 14.62 6.63
C SER A 568 12.72 16.04 6.09
N ARG A 569 11.72 16.81 6.53
CA ARG A 569 11.52 18.20 6.05
C ARG A 569 12.64 19.15 6.47
N SER A 570 13.10 19.07 7.73
CA SER A 570 14.19 19.89 8.25
C SER A 570 15.50 19.57 7.55
N ILE A 571 15.76 18.27 7.37
CA ILE A 571 16.93 17.77 6.68
C ILE A 571 16.93 18.23 5.21
N GLU A 572 15.81 18.06 4.49
CA GLU A 572 15.69 18.44 3.08
C GLU A 572 15.92 19.93 2.88
N HIS A 573 15.34 20.78 3.74
CA HIS A 573 15.57 22.23 3.69
C HIS A 573 17.04 22.59 3.83
N THR A 574 17.76 21.95 4.75
CA THR A 574 19.21 22.18 4.94
C THR A 574 20.01 21.68 3.73
N LEU A 575 19.67 20.48 3.19
CA LEU A 575 20.32 19.96 2.00
C LEU A 575 20.09 20.85 0.78
N ASP A 576 18.89 21.40 0.60
CA ASP A 576 18.59 22.33 -0.49
C ASP A 576 19.36 23.65 -0.34
N THR A 577 19.48 24.16 0.88
CA THR A 577 20.28 25.36 1.18
C THR A 577 21.76 25.13 0.83
N ILE A 578 22.29 23.93 1.13
CA ILE A 578 23.68 23.56 0.77
C ILE A 578 23.81 23.41 -0.75
N ARG A 579 22.85 22.78 -1.44
CA ARG A 579 22.85 22.66 -2.92
C ARG A 579 22.85 24.01 -3.60
N GLN A 580 22.02 24.93 -3.10
CA GLN A 580 21.96 26.29 -3.63
C GLN A 580 23.28 27.03 -3.45
N TYR A 581 23.89 26.99 -2.25
CA TYR A 581 25.19 27.58 -2.02
C TYR A 581 26.27 27.01 -2.97
N ALA A 582 26.28 25.69 -3.12
CA ALA A 582 27.23 25.03 -4.02
C ALA A 582 27.03 25.46 -5.49
N ALA A 583 25.79 25.57 -5.95
CA ALA A 583 25.47 26.00 -7.31
C ALA A 583 25.87 27.47 -7.59
N GLU A 584 25.84 28.32 -6.57
CA GLU A 584 26.21 29.74 -6.68
C GLU A 584 27.72 29.99 -6.60
N HIS A 585 28.48 29.14 -5.90
CA HIS A 585 29.87 29.41 -5.57
C HIS A 585 30.87 28.48 -6.25
N PHE A 586 30.46 27.26 -6.65
CA PHE A 586 31.34 26.31 -7.29
C PHE A 586 31.22 26.40 -8.82
N PRO A 587 32.38 26.39 -9.56
CA PRO A 587 32.35 26.39 -11.01
C PRO A 587 31.82 25.06 -11.56
N ALA A 588 31.36 25.06 -12.81
CA ALA A 588 30.79 23.86 -13.46
C ALA A 588 31.77 22.69 -13.62
N GLU A 589 33.07 22.98 -13.58
CA GLU A 589 34.18 22.02 -13.62
C GLU A 589 34.35 21.25 -12.31
N LEU A 590 33.83 21.77 -11.20
CA LEU A 590 33.86 21.17 -9.86
C LEU A 590 32.45 20.89 -9.35
N PRO A 591 31.72 19.92 -9.92
CA PRO A 591 30.38 19.57 -9.44
C PRO A 591 30.43 19.10 -7.99
N VAL A 592 29.47 19.61 -7.23
CA VAL A 592 29.26 19.25 -5.82
C VAL A 592 28.04 18.38 -5.69
N THR A 593 28.21 17.19 -5.14
CA THR A 593 27.12 16.22 -4.98
C THR A 593 26.94 15.84 -3.51
N LEU A 594 25.72 15.97 -3.00
CA LEU A 594 25.37 15.51 -1.66
C LEU A 594 24.90 14.07 -1.71
N THR A 595 25.46 13.20 -0.87
CA THR A 595 25.13 11.78 -0.83
C THR A 595 25.28 11.21 0.59
N GLY A 596 24.84 10.00 0.80
CA GLY A 596 24.85 9.33 2.11
C GLY A 596 23.49 8.75 2.45
N THR A 597 23.46 7.86 3.43
CA THR A 597 22.25 7.20 3.91
C THR A 597 21.14 8.21 4.26
N LEU A 598 21.48 9.29 4.96
CA LEU A 598 20.54 10.35 5.35
C LEU A 598 19.92 11.05 4.13
N VAL A 599 20.75 11.40 3.14
CA VAL A 599 20.30 12.10 1.92
C VAL A 599 19.37 11.22 1.10
N LEU A 600 19.71 9.94 0.95
CA LEU A 600 18.90 8.98 0.19
C LEU A 600 17.53 8.73 0.85
N LEU A 601 17.52 8.48 2.16
CA LEU A 601 16.27 8.25 2.89
C LEU A 601 15.35 9.49 2.88
N THR A 602 15.91 10.67 3.03
CA THR A 602 15.11 11.92 2.98
C THR A 602 14.50 12.12 1.59
N GLY A 603 15.25 11.80 0.52
CA GLY A 603 14.76 11.87 -0.85
C GLY A 603 13.57 10.94 -1.16
N THR A 604 13.39 9.83 -0.40
CA THR A 604 12.25 8.93 -0.60
C THR A 604 10.90 9.54 -0.18
N THR A 605 10.91 10.62 0.58
CA THR A 605 9.67 11.28 1.06
C THR A 605 8.77 11.73 -0.08
N SER A 606 9.34 12.33 -1.12
CA SER A 606 8.60 12.75 -2.33
C SER A 606 8.09 11.55 -3.14
N ASP A 607 8.88 10.47 -3.22
CA ASP A 607 8.49 9.25 -3.92
C ASP A 607 7.34 8.52 -3.21
N ILE A 608 7.30 8.53 -1.86
CA ILE A 608 6.19 7.99 -1.08
C ILE A 608 4.89 8.71 -1.44
N VAL A 609 4.88 10.04 -1.45
CA VAL A 609 3.67 10.84 -1.77
C VAL A 609 3.24 10.63 -3.21
N ALA A 610 4.15 10.76 -4.15
CA ALA A 610 3.86 10.59 -5.57
C ALA A 610 3.38 9.16 -5.89
N GLY A 611 4.01 8.16 -5.29
CA GLY A 611 3.64 6.76 -5.39
C GLY A 611 2.26 6.49 -4.82
N GLN A 612 1.93 7.08 -3.66
CA GLN A 612 0.63 6.96 -3.02
C GLN A 612 -0.50 7.51 -3.90
N ILE A 613 -0.33 8.73 -4.43
CA ILE A 613 -1.32 9.35 -5.31
C ILE A 613 -1.52 8.51 -6.57
N LYS A 614 -0.44 8.08 -7.23
CA LYS A 614 -0.50 7.27 -8.45
C LYS A 614 -1.17 5.91 -8.21
N SER A 615 -0.78 5.18 -7.16
CA SER A 615 -1.31 3.86 -6.85
C SER A 615 -2.80 3.93 -6.49
N LEU A 616 -3.21 4.88 -5.65
CA LEU A 616 -4.59 5.04 -5.25
C LEU A 616 -5.50 5.47 -6.42
N THR A 617 -5.03 6.42 -7.25
CA THR A 617 -5.77 6.87 -8.45
C THR A 617 -5.94 5.72 -9.44
N LEU A 618 -4.88 4.95 -9.69
CA LEU A 618 -4.93 3.80 -10.59
C LEU A 618 -5.89 2.73 -10.05
N ALA A 619 -5.80 2.40 -8.77
CA ALA A 619 -6.68 1.42 -8.14
C ALA A 619 -8.16 1.84 -8.25
N LEU A 620 -8.47 3.10 -7.90
CA LEU A 620 -9.83 3.64 -8.01
C LEU A 620 -10.36 3.61 -9.44
N ALA A 621 -9.53 4.01 -10.42
CA ALA A 621 -9.92 4.02 -11.84
C ALA A 621 -10.23 2.61 -12.35
N ILE A 622 -9.36 1.63 -12.06
CA ILE A 622 -9.57 0.25 -12.52
C ILE A 622 -10.74 -0.40 -11.79
N ILE A 623 -10.91 -0.18 -10.49
CA ILE A 623 -12.05 -0.71 -9.73
C ILE A 623 -13.37 -0.10 -10.25
N LEU A 624 -13.39 1.19 -10.55
CA LEU A 624 -14.56 1.83 -11.18
C LEU A 624 -14.89 1.20 -12.54
N LEU A 625 -13.87 0.89 -13.35
CA LEU A 625 -14.03 0.19 -14.62
C LEU A 625 -14.65 -1.20 -14.42
N VAL A 626 -14.09 -1.99 -13.46
CA VAL A 626 -14.60 -3.34 -13.14
C VAL A 626 -16.04 -3.28 -12.66
N MET A 627 -16.38 -2.34 -11.76
CA MET A 627 -17.75 -2.14 -11.28
C MET A 627 -18.70 -1.72 -12.41
N THR A 628 -18.26 -0.81 -13.28
CA THR A 628 -19.03 -0.39 -14.45
C THR A 628 -19.28 -1.56 -15.41
N ALA A 629 -18.25 -2.38 -15.66
CA ALA A 629 -18.37 -3.56 -16.52
C ALA A 629 -19.29 -4.63 -15.92
N MET A 630 -19.21 -4.86 -14.60
CA MET A 630 -20.03 -5.84 -13.91
C MET A 630 -21.53 -5.50 -13.98
N PHE A 631 -21.90 -4.21 -13.91
CA PHE A 631 -23.29 -3.75 -13.97
C PHE A 631 -23.72 -3.20 -15.33
N LEU A 632 -22.81 -3.14 -16.28
CA LEU A 632 -23.01 -2.52 -17.60
C LEU A 632 -23.61 -1.10 -17.51
N SER A 633 -23.31 -0.39 -16.41
CA SER A 633 -23.85 0.93 -16.10
C SER A 633 -22.81 1.75 -15.32
N ALA A 634 -22.28 2.79 -15.96
CA ALA A 634 -21.35 3.72 -15.32
C ALA A 634 -21.95 4.40 -14.08
N LYS A 635 -23.25 4.69 -14.11
CA LYS A 635 -23.96 5.30 -12.97
C LYS A 635 -23.96 4.36 -11.76
N ILE A 636 -24.30 3.08 -11.95
CA ILE A 636 -24.31 2.10 -10.87
C ILE A 636 -22.88 1.83 -10.38
N GLY A 637 -21.92 1.72 -11.31
CA GLY A 637 -20.49 1.58 -10.97
C GLY A 637 -19.99 2.74 -10.10
N PHE A 638 -20.35 3.98 -10.44
CA PHE A 638 -20.01 5.16 -9.65
C PHE A 638 -20.65 5.12 -8.26
N PHE A 639 -21.93 4.78 -8.13
CA PHE A 639 -22.56 4.66 -6.80
C PHE A 639 -21.99 3.50 -5.98
N ALA A 640 -21.57 2.41 -6.62
CA ALA A 640 -20.98 1.28 -5.93
C ALA A 640 -19.57 1.58 -5.38
N ILE A 641 -18.83 2.53 -5.95
CA ILE A 641 -17.48 2.87 -5.47
C ILE A 641 -17.52 3.87 -4.29
N LEU A 642 -18.55 4.73 -4.19
CA LEU A 642 -18.63 5.75 -3.14
C LEU A 642 -18.49 5.20 -1.71
N PRO A 643 -19.15 4.08 -1.32
CA PRO A 643 -18.98 3.46 -0.01
C PRO A 643 -17.55 2.98 0.27
N ASN A 644 -16.73 2.78 -0.76
CA ASN A 644 -15.34 2.34 -0.62
C ASN A 644 -14.35 3.53 -0.59
N VAL A 645 -14.75 4.68 -1.12
CA VAL A 645 -13.98 5.92 -1.04
C VAL A 645 -14.04 6.53 0.36
N LEU A 646 -15.21 6.49 1.01
CA LEU A 646 -15.42 7.08 2.36
C LEU A 646 -14.46 6.50 3.42
N PRO A 647 -14.23 5.18 3.53
CA PRO A 647 -13.22 4.62 4.45
C PRO A 647 -11.81 5.16 4.22
N ILE A 648 -11.43 5.38 2.96
CA ILE A 648 -10.11 5.92 2.60
C ILE A 648 -10.02 7.39 3.01
N MET A 649 -11.07 8.18 2.76
CA MET A 649 -11.11 9.58 3.20
C MET A 649 -10.99 9.66 4.72
N LEU A 650 -11.73 8.81 5.46
CA LEU A 650 -11.65 8.76 6.92
C LEU A 650 -10.30 8.27 7.42
N PHE A 651 -9.69 7.32 6.75
CA PHE A 651 -8.31 6.91 7.04
C PHE A 651 -7.34 8.10 7.01
N PHE A 652 -7.33 8.86 5.91
CA PHE A 652 -6.48 10.05 5.81
C PHE A 652 -6.91 11.16 6.78
N GLY A 653 -8.22 11.32 6.99
CA GLY A 653 -8.75 12.28 7.96
C GLY A 653 -8.28 12.01 9.37
N VAL A 654 -8.45 10.79 9.85
CA VAL A 654 -8.01 10.34 11.19
C VAL A 654 -6.50 10.48 11.34
N MET A 655 -5.74 10.10 10.29
CA MET A 655 -4.29 10.26 10.28
C MET A 655 -3.88 11.72 10.51
N GLY A 656 -4.50 12.66 9.80
CA GLY A 656 -4.19 14.09 9.96
C GLY A 656 -4.67 14.68 11.29
N TRP A 657 -5.84 14.27 11.79
CA TRP A 657 -6.36 14.73 13.09
C TRP A 657 -5.54 14.21 14.28
N LEU A 658 -5.05 12.99 14.23
CA LEU A 658 -4.21 12.38 15.27
C LEU A 658 -2.73 12.73 15.12
N GLY A 659 -2.33 13.44 14.05
CA GLY A 659 -0.93 13.76 13.79
C GLY A 659 -0.07 12.56 13.43
N ILE A 660 -0.68 11.48 12.92
CA ILE A 660 0.05 10.29 12.45
C ILE A 660 0.78 10.64 11.15
N LEU A 661 2.08 10.39 11.11
CA LEU A 661 2.92 10.70 9.96
C LEU A 661 2.63 9.79 8.77
N LEU A 662 2.61 10.37 7.57
CA LEU A 662 2.65 9.59 6.33
C LEU A 662 4.10 9.16 6.09
N ASN A 663 4.35 7.89 6.23
CA ASN A 663 5.64 7.23 6.04
C ASN A 663 5.48 5.96 5.19
N LEU A 664 6.57 5.21 5.01
CA LEU A 664 6.55 3.97 4.24
C LEU A 664 5.43 3.01 4.69
N GLY A 665 5.30 2.75 6.01
CA GLY A 665 4.31 1.82 6.55
C GLY A 665 2.87 2.30 6.38
N THR A 666 2.59 3.57 6.68
CA THR A 666 1.23 4.13 6.58
C THR A 666 0.79 4.35 5.13
N SER A 667 1.73 4.55 4.19
CA SER A 667 1.43 4.69 2.77
C SER A 667 0.86 3.41 2.13
N LEU A 668 1.17 2.24 2.67
CA LEU A 668 0.67 0.97 2.16
C LEU A 668 -0.83 0.77 2.38
N ILE A 669 -1.38 1.37 3.44
CA ILE A 669 -2.70 1.03 4.00
C ILE A 669 -3.83 1.41 3.05
N ALA A 670 -3.79 2.58 2.42
CA ALA A 670 -4.91 3.09 1.65
C ALA A 670 -5.25 2.20 0.43
N ALA A 671 -4.23 1.74 -0.30
CA ALA A 671 -4.41 0.85 -1.44
C ALA A 671 -4.87 -0.56 -0.99
N ILE A 672 -4.30 -1.07 0.12
CA ILE A 672 -4.68 -2.34 0.73
C ILE A 672 -6.14 -2.28 1.21
N ALA A 673 -6.49 -1.24 1.98
CA ALA A 673 -7.83 -1.05 2.51
C ALA A 673 -8.88 -0.92 1.39
N LEU A 674 -8.54 -0.21 0.29
CA LEU A 674 -9.41 -0.11 -0.88
C LEU A 674 -9.67 -1.48 -1.51
N GLY A 675 -8.61 -2.26 -1.78
CA GLY A 675 -8.72 -3.57 -2.38
C GLY A 675 -9.58 -4.55 -1.56
N ILE A 676 -9.52 -4.45 -0.23
CA ILE A 676 -10.28 -5.31 0.68
C ILE A 676 -11.71 -4.79 0.90
N ALA A 677 -11.91 -3.48 1.02
CA ALA A 677 -13.23 -2.89 1.28
C ALA A 677 -14.23 -3.17 0.16
N VAL A 678 -13.75 -3.21 -1.07
CA VAL A 678 -14.55 -3.45 -2.29
C VAL A 678 -15.17 -4.85 -2.30
N ASP A 679 -14.55 -5.84 -1.65
CA ASP A 679 -15.05 -7.22 -1.54
C ASP A 679 -16.51 -7.26 -1.03
N SER A 680 -16.80 -6.59 0.07
CA SER A 680 -18.14 -6.52 0.64
C SER A 680 -19.17 -5.89 -0.31
N THR A 681 -18.75 -4.85 -1.03
CA THR A 681 -19.60 -4.18 -2.03
C THR A 681 -19.94 -5.11 -3.20
N ILE A 682 -18.94 -5.88 -3.69
CA ILE A 682 -19.12 -6.85 -4.79
C ILE A 682 -20.14 -7.92 -4.39
N HIS A 683 -19.96 -8.52 -3.22
CA HIS A 683 -20.88 -9.54 -2.72
C HIS A 683 -22.29 -9.01 -2.50
N TYR A 684 -22.43 -7.78 -1.97
CA TYR A 684 -23.73 -7.12 -1.82
C TYR A 684 -24.38 -6.89 -3.17
N MET A 685 -23.66 -6.28 -4.11
CA MET A 685 -24.20 -5.91 -5.42
C MET A 685 -24.50 -7.13 -6.31
N ALA A 686 -23.67 -8.17 -6.24
CA ALA A 686 -23.93 -9.42 -6.97
C ALA A 686 -25.21 -10.09 -6.46
N ARG A 687 -25.46 -10.07 -5.15
CA ARG A 687 -26.70 -10.61 -4.59
C ARG A 687 -27.89 -9.74 -4.94
N LEU A 688 -27.76 -8.42 -4.86
CA LEU A 688 -28.82 -7.48 -5.23
C LEU A 688 -29.29 -7.71 -6.68
N ASN A 689 -28.36 -7.92 -7.61
CA ASN A 689 -28.69 -8.22 -8.99
C ASN A 689 -29.53 -9.52 -9.13
N LEU A 690 -29.26 -10.52 -8.29
CA LEU A 690 -30.07 -11.75 -8.26
C LEU A 690 -31.45 -11.53 -7.68
N GLU A 691 -31.58 -10.75 -6.60
CA GLU A 691 -32.86 -10.45 -5.97
C GLU A 691 -33.75 -9.58 -6.88
N LEU A 692 -33.17 -8.61 -7.60
CA LEU A 692 -33.87 -7.76 -8.56
C LEU A 692 -34.50 -8.54 -9.73
N ARG A 693 -33.92 -9.71 -10.08
CA ARG A 693 -34.52 -10.57 -11.14
C ARG A 693 -35.84 -11.23 -10.72
N GLY A 694 -36.06 -11.41 -9.43
CA GLY A 694 -37.25 -12.06 -8.88
C GLY A 694 -38.26 -11.13 -8.20
N GLU A 695 -37.94 -9.85 -8.08
CA GLU A 695 -38.71 -8.88 -7.32
C GLU A 695 -38.87 -7.56 -8.09
N THR A 696 -40.10 -7.07 -8.18
CA THR A 696 -40.43 -5.78 -8.83
C THR A 696 -40.21 -4.58 -7.91
N ASP A 697 -40.29 -4.80 -6.57
CA ASP A 697 -40.02 -3.75 -5.59
C ASP A 697 -38.54 -3.69 -5.25
N GLN A 698 -37.87 -2.62 -5.69
CA GLN A 698 -36.49 -2.34 -5.40
C GLN A 698 -36.17 -2.29 -3.91
N THR A 699 -37.10 -1.78 -3.08
CA THR A 699 -36.93 -1.67 -1.63
C THR A 699 -36.91 -3.05 -0.98
N ALA A 700 -37.83 -3.91 -1.37
CA ALA A 700 -37.89 -5.29 -0.90
C ALA A 700 -36.62 -6.06 -1.29
N ALA A 701 -36.13 -5.88 -2.53
CA ALA A 701 -34.89 -6.50 -3.01
C ALA A 701 -33.66 -6.03 -2.20
N LEU A 702 -33.51 -4.72 -1.92
CA LEU A 702 -32.43 -4.16 -1.10
C LEU A 702 -32.44 -4.74 0.33
N VAL A 703 -33.61 -4.76 0.99
CA VAL A 703 -33.75 -5.29 2.35
C VAL A 703 -33.46 -6.80 2.39
N ARG A 704 -33.98 -7.57 1.41
CA ARG A 704 -33.74 -9.01 1.32
C ARG A 704 -32.25 -9.31 1.06
N THR A 705 -31.58 -8.52 0.22
CA THR A 705 -30.12 -8.62 -0.01
C THR A 705 -29.37 -8.42 1.29
N LEU A 706 -29.66 -7.37 2.04
CA LEU A 706 -28.99 -7.09 3.30
C LEU A 706 -29.22 -8.20 4.34
N ARG A 707 -30.42 -8.76 4.38
CA ARG A 707 -30.77 -9.89 5.25
C ARG A 707 -29.95 -11.15 4.94
N THR A 708 -29.63 -11.41 3.66
CA THR A 708 -29.00 -12.66 3.22
C THR A 708 -27.47 -12.57 3.18
N VAL A 709 -26.91 -11.48 2.63
CA VAL A 709 -25.45 -11.30 2.47
C VAL A 709 -24.85 -10.44 3.57
N GLY A 710 -25.65 -9.63 4.24
CA GLY A 710 -25.16 -8.76 5.32
C GLY A 710 -24.54 -9.54 6.48
N VAL A 711 -25.04 -10.74 6.80
CA VAL A 711 -24.46 -11.55 7.89
C VAL A 711 -23.03 -12.01 7.60
N PRO A 712 -22.71 -12.63 6.43
CA PRO A 712 -21.34 -12.89 6.04
C PRO A 712 -20.47 -11.62 6.04
N ILE A 713 -20.97 -10.50 5.49
CA ILE A 713 -20.22 -9.22 5.46
C ILE A 713 -19.86 -8.75 6.88
N VAL A 714 -20.77 -8.86 7.85
CA VAL A 714 -20.48 -8.51 9.25
C VAL A 714 -19.38 -9.39 9.81
N TYR A 715 -19.46 -10.71 9.65
CA TYR A 715 -18.43 -11.62 10.17
C TYR A 715 -17.07 -11.43 9.49
N THR A 716 -17.04 -11.26 8.17
CA THR A 716 -15.79 -11.02 7.45
C THR A 716 -15.16 -9.69 7.85
N THR A 717 -15.96 -8.64 7.97
CA THR A 717 -15.41 -7.33 8.39
C THR A 717 -14.97 -7.32 9.85
N ILE A 718 -15.68 -8.04 10.75
CA ILE A 718 -15.22 -8.23 12.13
C ILE A 718 -13.89 -8.98 12.17
N ALA A 719 -13.72 -10.04 11.35
CA ALA A 719 -12.45 -10.76 11.24
C ALA A 719 -11.33 -9.84 10.76
N LEU A 720 -11.59 -9.04 9.71
CA LEU A 720 -10.65 -8.05 9.19
C LEU A 720 -10.31 -6.97 10.22
N PHE A 721 -11.32 -6.41 10.89
CA PHE A 721 -11.13 -5.37 11.90
C PHE A 721 -10.22 -5.84 13.04
N PHE A 722 -10.58 -6.95 13.69
CA PHE A 722 -9.78 -7.47 14.80
C PHE A 722 -8.44 -8.04 14.31
N GLY A 723 -8.39 -8.64 13.12
CA GLY A 723 -7.16 -9.10 12.52
C GLY A 723 -6.17 -7.97 12.29
N PHE A 724 -6.60 -6.83 11.76
CA PHE A 724 -5.75 -5.65 11.64
C PHE A 724 -5.41 -5.02 12.99
N LEU A 725 -6.35 -5.02 13.93
CA LEU A 725 -6.11 -4.45 15.26
C LEU A 725 -5.01 -5.21 16.03
N THR A 726 -4.70 -6.47 15.67
CA THR A 726 -3.54 -7.18 16.28
C THR A 726 -2.23 -6.45 16.06
N PHE A 727 -2.08 -5.78 14.92
CA PHE A 727 -0.90 -4.99 14.62
C PHE A 727 -0.74 -3.76 15.52
N ALA A 728 -1.84 -3.27 16.14
CA ALA A 728 -1.76 -2.18 17.12
C ALA A 728 -0.97 -2.56 18.40
N LEU A 729 -0.70 -3.84 18.61
CA LEU A 729 0.14 -4.35 19.70
C LEU A 729 1.64 -4.32 19.35
N SER A 730 2.02 -3.84 18.15
CA SER A 730 3.40 -3.75 17.71
C SER A 730 4.19 -2.73 18.52
N SER A 731 5.42 -3.04 18.82
CA SER A 731 6.40 -2.07 19.33
C SER A 731 7.03 -1.22 18.21
N PHE A 732 6.69 -1.52 16.94
CA PHE A 732 7.17 -0.81 15.76
C PHE A 732 6.07 0.13 15.25
N VAL A 733 6.26 1.43 15.41
CA VAL A 733 5.24 2.47 15.21
C VAL A 733 4.55 2.42 13.82
N PRO A 734 5.24 2.18 12.68
CA PRO A 734 4.56 2.07 11.39
C PRO A 734 3.55 0.92 11.33
N ILE A 735 3.87 -0.21 11.97
CA ILE A 735 2.98 -1.39 12.02
C ILE A 735 1.84 -1.16 12.99
N GLN A 736 2.09 -0.53 14.13
CA GLN A 736 1.07 -0.12 15.08
C GLN A 736 0.04 0.80 14.41
N ASN A 737 0.51 1.86 13.74
CA ASN A 737 -0.34 2.77 12.98
C ASN A 737 -1.08 2.07 11.83
N PHE A 738 -0.42 1.13 11.14
CA PHE A 738 -1.04 0.28 10.14
C PHE A 738 -2.26 -0.43 10.73
N GLY A 739 -2.11 -1.08 11.87
CA GLY A 739 -3.19 -1.81 12.54
C GLY A 739 -4.37 -0.94 12.91
N ILE A 740 -4.10 0.19 13.56
CA ILE A 740 -5.14 1.14 14.01
C ILE A 740 -5.90 1.72 12.81
N LEU A 741 -5.18 2.24 11.82
CA LEU A 741 -5.76 2.90 10.67
C LEU A 741 -6.51 1.93 9.74
N ALA A 742 -5.97 0.73 9.54
CA ALA A 742 -6.67 -0.33 8.80
C ALA A 742 -7.93 -0.79 9.55
N GLY A 743 -7.87 -0.90 10.87
CA GLY A 743 -9.05 -1.15 11.72
C GLY A 743 -10.12 -0.07 11.52
N VAL A 744 -9.77 1.20 11.59
CA VAL A 744 -10.70 2.31 11.33
C VAL A 744 -11.31 2.20 9.93
N ALA A 745 -10.49 1.92 8.91
CA ALA A 745 -10.97 1.74 7.55
C ALA A 745 -11.97 0.58 7.43
N MET A 746 -11.71 -0.56 8.09
CA MET A 746 -12.63 -1.71 8.09
C MET A 746 -13.93 -1.42 8.82
N ALA A 747 -13.88 -0.80 10.01
CA ALA A 747 -15.09 -0.41 10.75
C ALA A 747 -15.96 0.56 9.94
N THR A 748 -15.31 1.54 9.29
CA THR A 748 -16.00 2.50 8.41
C THR A 748 -16.58 1.82 7.18
N SER A 749 -15.84 0.88 6.56
CA SER A 749 -16.29 0.09 5.43
C SER A 749 -17.55 -0.72 5.77
N LEU A 750 -17.60 -1.30 6.97
CA LEU A 750 -18.82 -2.00 7.45
C LEU A 750 -20.02 -1.06 7.47
N GLY A 751 -19.89 0.11 8.10
CA GLY A 751 -20.93 1.12 8.14
C GLY A 751 -21.35 1.61 6.75
N ALA A 752 -20.37 1.85 5.88
CA ALA A 752 -20.59 2.28 4.51
C ALA A 752 -21.34 1.20 3.69
N ASN A 753 -21.00 -0.07 3.82
CA ASN A 753 -21.65 -1.16 3.08
C ASN A 753 -23.01 -1.54 3.64
N LEU A 754 -23.25 -1.44 4.95
CA LEU A 754 -24.53 -1.80 5.55
C LEU A 754 -25.53 -0.64 5.57
N VAL A 755 -25.08 0.62 5.59
CA VAL A 755 -25.95 1.80 5.77
C VAL A 755 -25.88 2.74 4.56
N LEU A 756 -24.70 3.17 4.14
CA LEU A 756 -24.55 4.14 3.06
C LEU A 756 -24.88 3.55 1.69
N LEU A 757 -24.39 2.33 1.39
CA LEU A 757 -24.64 1.68 0.10
C LEU A 757 -26.15 1.45 -0.13
N PRO A 758 -26.94 0.86 0.77
CA PRO A 758 -28.39 0.75 0.62
C PRO A 758 -29.08 2.11 0.47
N ALA A 759 -28.67 3.13 1.23
CA ALA A 759 -29.23 4.48 1.15
C ALA A 759 -28.95 5.14 -0.20
N LEU A 760 -27.72 5.01 -0.75
CA LEU A 760 -27.36 5.49 -2.10
C LEU A 760 -28.18 4.79 -3.17
N LEU A 761 -28.25 3.46 -3.13
CA LEU A 761 -28.98 2.67 -4.10
C LEU A 761 -30.49 2.93 -4.06
N ALA A 762 -31.03 3.24 -2.88
CA ALA A 762 -32.43 3.63 -2.71
C ALA A 762 -32.79 5.00 -3.34
N THR A 763 -31.81 5.84 -3.67
CA THR A 763 -32.02 7.12 -4.37
C THR A 763 -31.97 6.99 -5.90
N THR A 764 -31.59 5.82 -6.41
CA THR A 764 -31.33 5.59 -7.82
C THR A 764 -32.21 4.45 -8.32
N LYS A 765 -32.85 4.62 -9.47
CA LYS A 765 -33.54 3.50 -10.14
C LYS A 765 -32.46 2.57 -10.72
N ILE A 766 -32.23 1.45 -10.04
CA ILE A 766 -31.22 0.45 -10.41
C ILE A 766 -31.80 -0.52 -11.44
N ILE A 767 -33.10 -0.78 -11.36
CA ILE A 767 -33.80 -1.72 -12.25
C ILE A 767 -33.71 -1.16 -13.65
N THR A 768 -33.01 -1.88 -14.54
CA THR A 768 -33.02 -1.59 -15.96
C THR A 768 -34.34 -2.07 -16.55
N LEU A 769 -34.83 -1.41 -17.59
CA LEU A 769 -36.03 -1.85 -18.31
C LEU A 769 -35.92 -3.31 -18.74
N TRP A 770 -34.69 -3.74 -19.08
CA TRP A 770 -34.43 -5.13 -19.43
C TRP A 770 -34.60 -6.11 -18.25
N ASP A 771 -34.13 -5.76 -17.07
CA ASP A 771 -34.26 -6.61 -15.90
C ASP A 771 -35.75 -6.77 -15.52
N LEU A 772 -36.52 -5.69 -15.62
CA LEU A 772 -37.95 -5.70 -15.40
C LEU A 772 -38.67 -6.56 -16.45
N LEU A 773 -38.32 -6.39 -17.69
CA LEU A 773 -38.89 -7.17 -18.81
C LEU A 773 -38.40 -8.63 -18.80
N GLY A 774 -37.15 -8.90 -18.40
CA GLY A 774 -36.62 -10.23 -18.29
C GLY A 774 -37.37 -11.08 -17.25
N VAL A 775 -37.83 -10.46 -16.16
CA VAL A 775 -38.68 -11.13 -15.16
C VAL A 775 -40.02 -11.57 -15.75
N LYS A 776 -40.61 -10.75 -16.64
CA LYS A 776 -41.91 -11.01 -17.25
C LYS A 776 -41.86 -11.79 -18.55
N LEU A 777 -40.78 -11.67 -19.33
CA LEU A 777 -40.62 -12.28 -20.66
C LEU A 777 -39.97 -13.65 -20.66
N GLY A 778 -39.34 -14.08 -19.55
CA GLY A 778 -38.50 -15.28 -19.48
C GLY A 778 -37.08 -15.06 -19.97
N ASP A 779 -36.28 -16.14 -20.01
CA ASP A 779 -34.85 -16.09 -20.27
C ASP A 779 -34.49 -15.77 -21.73
N ASP A 780 -35.40 -15.97 -22.68
CA ASP A 780 -35.17 -15.68 -24.10
C ASP A 780 -36.34 -14.93 -24.76
N PRO A 781 -36.34 -13.58 -24.71
CA PRO A 781 -37.36 -12.75 -25.34
C PRO A 781 -37.44 -12.88 -26.85
N ALA A 782 -36.37 -13.33 -27.51
CA ALA A 782 -36.35 -13.50 -28.97
C ALA A 782 -37.26 -14.65 -29.44
N GLN A 783 -37.58 -15.60 -28.56
CA GLN A 783 -38.50 -16.68 -28.86
C GLN A 783 -39.98 -16.32 -28.53
N THR A 784 -40.19 -15.38 -27.61
CA THR A 784 -41.52 -15.04 -27.09
C THR A 784 -42.17 -13.83 -27.76
N ILE A 785 -41.37 -12.95 -28.39
CA ILE A 785 -41.82 -11.72 -29.03
C ILE A 785 -41.44 -11.76 -30.53
N PRO A 786 -42.41 -11.81 -31.47
CA PRO A 786 -42.13 -11.88 -32.88
C PRO A 786 -41.23 -10.74 -33.42
N LEU A 787 -41.32 -9.55 -32.83
CA LEU A 787 -40.46 -8.39 -33.20
C LEU A 787 -38.95 -8.67 -32.92
N PHE A 788 -38.62 -9.55 -31.96
CA PHE A 788 -37.27 -9.89 -31.58
C PHE A 788 -36.75 -11.19 -32.21
N ALA A 789 -37.53 -11.81 -33.08
CA ALA A 789 -37.15 -13.06 -33.74
C ALA A 789 -35.76 -12.95 -34.39
N GLY A 790 -34.91 -13.93 -34.17
CA GLY A 790 -33.55 -14.01 -34.71
C GLY A 790 -32.54 -13.00 -34.16
N LEU A 791 -32.91 -12.18 -33.18
CA LEU A 791 -31.96 -11.38 -32.44
C LEU A 791 -31.24 -12.25 -31.38
N ARG A 792 -29.97 -11.99 -31.16
CA ARG A 792 -29.25 -12.54 -29.98
C ARG A 792 -29.83 -11.92 -28.71
N PRO A 793 -29.77 -12.58 -27.52
CA PRO A 793 -30.26 -12.01 -26.27
C PRO A 793 -29.71 -10.61 -25.93
N SER A 794 -28.43 -10.36 -26.25
CA SER A 794 -27.81 -9.05 -26.10
C SER A 794 -28.37 -8.00 -27.05
N GLN A 795 -28.77 -8.38 -28.28
CA GLN A 795 -29.36 -7.48 -29.26
C GLN A 795 -30.79 -7.13 -28.88
N ALA A 796 -31.58 -8.12 -28.46
CA ALA A 796 -32.93 -7.92 -27.95
C ALA A 796 -32.92 -6.98 -26.74
N ARG A 797 -31.96 -7.13 -25.84
CA ARG A 797 -31.74 -6.21 -24.72
C ARG A 797 -31.54 -4.75 -25.14
N ILE A 798 -30.79 -4.51 -26.20
CA ILE A 798 -30.58 -3.14 -26.72
C ILE A 798 -31.92 -2.55 -27.20
N VAL A 799 -32.75 -3.34 -27.87
CA VAL A 799 -34.07 -2.89 -28.37
C VAL A 799 -34.98 -2.52 -27.22
N VAL A 800 -35.02 -3.34 -26.17
CA VAL A 800 -35.84 -3.11 -24.98
C VAL A 800 -35.37 -1.91 -24.18
N LEU A 801 -34.06 -1.74 -23.98
CA LEU A 801 -33.51 -0.59 -23.26
C LEU A 801 -33.75 0.77 -23.92
N MET A 802 -34.12 0.77 -25.20
CA MET A 802 -34.44 1.98 -25.96
C MET A 802 -35.94 2.33 -25.93
N GLY A 803 -36.79 1.43 -25.42
CA GLY A 803 -38.24 1.61 -25.27
C GLY A 803 -38.64 2.02 -23.86
N GLU A 804 -39.95 2.30 -23.66
CA GLU A 804 -40.55 2.70 -22.39
C GLU A 804 -41.64 1.69 -21.97
N LEU A 805 -41.55 1.16 -20.74
CA LEU A 805 -42.60 0.30 -20.19
C LEU A 805 -43.71 1.17 -19.62
N ARG A 806 -44.93 0.91 -20.06
CA ARG A 806 -46.18 1.57 -19.53
C ARG A 806 -47.15 0.54 -19.01
N HIS A 807 -47.77 0.86 -17.91
CA HIS A 807 -48.77 0.03 -17.24
C HIS A 807 -50.15 0.67 -17.38
N PHE A 808 -51.15 -0.13 -17.76
CA PHE A 808 -52.51 0.30 -17.92
C PHE A 808 -53.46 -0.54 -17.05
N GLN A 809 -54.46 0.14 -16.48
CA GLN A 809 -55.47 -0.49 -15.63
C GLN A 809 -56.59 -1.12 -16.48
N PRO A 810 -57.38 -2.06 -15.96
CA PRO A 810 -58.54 -2.63 -16.67
C PRO A 810 -59.49 -1.53 -17.17
N GLY A 811 -59.86 -1.56 -18.43
CA GLY A 811 -60.70 -0.59 -19.06
C GLY A 811 -60.04 0.70 -19.57
N GLU A 812 -58.75 0.87 -19.30
CA GLU A 812 -58.00 2.04 -19.77
C GLU A 812 -57.63 1.94 -21.26
N ALA A 813 -57.87 3.03 -22.02
CA ALA A 813 -57.55 3.09 -23.43
C ALA A 813 -56.04 3.35 -23.63
N ILE A 814 -55.35 2.41 -24.27
CA ILE A 814 -53.96 2.52 -24.64
C ILE A 814 -53.77 3.36 -25.90
N VAL A 815 -54.70 3.18 -26.86
CA VAL A 815 -54.73 3.86 -28.12
C VAL A 815 -56.18 4.22 -28.45
N ARG A 816 -56.43 5.43 -28.91
CA ARG A 816 -57.79 5.85 -29.34
C ARG A 816 -57.81 6.09 -30.83
N ARG A 817 -58.87 5.67 -31.49
CA ARG A 817 -59.14 5.88 -32.89
C ARG A 817 -59.10 7.37 -33.24
N GLY A 818 -58.52 7.72 -34.37
CA GLY A 818 -58.37 9.10 -34.85
C GLY A 818 -57.22 9.90 -34.21
N GLU A 819 -56.59 9.41 -33.14
CA GLU A 819 -55.40 10.04 -32.62
C GLU A 819 -54.21 9.83 -33.55
N ARG A 820 -53.35 10.87 -33.72
CA ARG A 820 -52.06 10.71 -34.38
C ARG A 820 -51.09 9.96 -33.50
N GLY A 821 -50.61 8.84 -33.98
CA GLY A 821 -49.68 8.02 -33.19
C GLY A 821 -48.29 7.95 -33.79
N ASP A 822 -47.27 8.20 -32.97
CA ASP A 822 -45.85 8.07 -33.30
C ASP A 822 -45.12 6.94 -32.52
N GLU A 823 -45.92 6.11 -31.86
CA GLU A 823 -45.45 4.97 -31.05
C GLU A 823 -46.11 3.66 -31.49
N MET A 824 -45.37 2.57 -31.34
CA MET A 824 -45.92 1.19 -31.38
C MET A 824 -45.75 0.54 -30.03
N TYR A 825 -46.55 -0.47 -29.76
CA TYR A 825 -46.60 -1.15 -28.49
C TYR A 825 -46.42 -2.65 -28.64
N VAL A 826 -45.67 -3.26 -27.70
CA VAL A 826 -45.50 -4.70 -27.59
C VAL A 826 -46.11 -5.13 -26.26
N ILE A 827 -47.06 -6.06 -26.21
CA ILE A 827 -47.69 -6.55 -25.01
C ILE A 827 -46.73 -7.46 -24.25
N ILE A 828 -46.38 -7.04 -23.05
CA ILE A 828 -45.45 -7.76 -22.18
C ILE A 828 -46.21 -8.72 -21.25
N GLU A 829 -47.32 -8.25 -20.68
CA GLU A 829 -48.18 -9.02 -19.82
C GLU A 829 -49.61 -8.51 -19.96
N GLY A 830 -50.58 -9.42 -19.79
CA GLY A 830 -52.01 -9.12 -19.90
C GLY A 830 -52.56 -9.30 -21.32
N THR A 831 -53.77 -8.82 -21.53
CA THR A 831 -54.52 -8.90 -22.79
C THR A 831 -55.20 -7.57 -23.09
N THR A 832 -55.29 -7.20 -24.36
CA THR A 832 -55.99 -6.00 -24.82
C THR A 832 -57.07 -6.36 -25.81
N GLU A 833 -58.12 -5.54 -25.88
CA GLU A 833 -59.20 -5.65 -26.86
C GLU A 833 -59.09 -4.52 -27.90
N VAL A 834 -59.19 -4.89 -29.19
CA VAL A 834 -59.24 -3.94 -30.29
C VAL A 834 -60.72 -3.70 -30.61
N LEU A 835 -61.17 -2.45 -30.48
CA LEU A 835 -62.53 -2.05 -30.66
C LEU A 835 -62.63 -1.13 -31.89
N ALA A 836 -63.62 -1.40 -32.74
CA ALA A 836 -64.02 -0.48 -33.84
C ALA A 836 -65.44 -0.09 -33.72
N GLY A 837 -65.81 1.06 -34.29
CA GLY A 837 -67.17 1.64 -34.23
C GLY A 837 -67.16 2.95 -33.43
N ASP A 838 -68.23 3.76 -33.57
CA ASP A 838 -68.40 5.02 -32.90
C ASP A 838 -69.55 4.90 -31.88
N GLY A 839 -69.31 5.45 -30.64
CA GLY A 839 -70.34 5.53 -29.57
C GLY A 839 -70.83 4.17 -29.11
N SER A 840 -72.20 3.94 -29.11
CA SER A 840 -72.81 2.71 -28.65
C SER A 840 -72.70 1.51 -29.59
N GLY A 841 -72.07 1.67 -30.75
CA GLY A 841 -71.80 0.60 -31.76
C GLY A 841 -70.37 0.01 -31.68
N ARG A 842 -69.61 0.18 -30.58
CA ARG A 842 -68.27 -0.41 -30.44
C ARG A 842 -68.34 -1.93 -30.45
N GLN A 843 -67.76 -2.55 -31.46
CA GLN A 843 -67.61 -3.99 -31.57
C GLN A 843 -66.15 -4.40 -31.34
N ARG A 844 -65.94 -5.50 -30.60
CA ARG A 844 -64.63 -6.11 -30.49
C ARG A 844 -64.24 -6.82 -31.79
N ILE A 845 -63.21 -6.29 -32.47
CA ILE A 845 -62.68 -6.87 -33.69
C ILE A 845 -61.63 -7.92 -33.43
N ASN A 846 -60.81 -7.70 -32.40
CA ASN A 846 -59.73 -8.60 -32.09
C ASN A 846 -59.34 -8.55 -30.61
N GLN A 847 -58.65 -9.59 -30.14
CA GLN A 847 -58.01 -9.65 -28.84
C GLN A 847 -56.52 -9.89 -29.03
N LEU A 848 -55.71 -9.04 -28.45
CA LEU A 848 -54.22 -9.18 -28.50
C LEU A 848 -53.72 -9.69 -27.14
N ARG A 849 -52.72 -10.52 -27.20
CA ARG A 849 -52.15 -11.23 -26.07
C ARG A 849 -50.64 -10.92 -25.93
N ARG A 850 -50.04 -11.46 -24.91
CA ARG A 850 -48.62 -11.35 -24.65
C ARG A 850 -47.79 -11.71 -25.89
N GLY A 851 -46.84 -10.83 -26.29
CA GLY A 851 -45.99 -10.92 -27.46
C GLY A 851 -46.55 -10.25 -28.69
N ASP A 852 -47.88 -9.95 -28.73
CA ASP A 852 -48.48 -9.26 -29.89
C ASP A 852 -48.03 -7.80 -29.91
N VAL A 853 -47.99 -7.28 -31.17
CA VAL A 853 -47.55 -5.91 -31.45
C VAL A 853 -48.75 -5.16 -32.06
N PHE A 854 -48.94 -3.91 -31.64
CA PHE A 854 -49.95 -3.03 -32.21
C PHE A 854 -49.50 -1.57 -32.26
N GLY A 855 -50.21 -0.77 -33.07
CA GLY A 855 -49.83 0.64 -33.28
C GLY A 855 -48.68 0.88 -34.23
N GLU A 856 -48.14 -0.17 -34.85
CA GLU A 856 -47.02 -0.18 -35.77
C GLU A 856 -47.28 0.66 -37.04
N MET A 857 -48.55 0.70 -37.51
CA MET A 857 -48.94 1.51 -38.69
C MET A 857 -48.77 3.01 -38.39
N GLY A 858 -49.10 3.45 -37.18
CA GLY A 858 -48.91 4.84 -36.74
C GLY A 858 -47.47 5.24 -36.71
N LEU A 859 -46.60 4.37 -36.20
CA LEU A 859 -45.15 4.60 -36.12
C LEU A 859 -44.47 4.65 -37.52
N VAL A 860 -44.88 3.76 -38.46
CA VAL A 860 -44.25 3.65 -39.79
C VAL A 860 -44.79 4.70 -40.76
N ARG A 861 -46.11 4.98 -40.79
CA ARG A 861 -46.79 5.87 -41.73
C ARG A 861 -47.16 7.24 -41.20
N ARG A 862 -47.02 7.47 -39.89
CA ARG A 862 -47.57 8.63 -39.16
C ARG A 862 -49.06 8.84 -39.43
N ALA A 863 -49.79 7.73 -39.61
CA ALA A 863 -51.23 7.71 -39.86
C ALA A 863 -52.01 7.80 -38.53
N GLU A 864 -53.26 8.26 -38.65
CA GLU A 864 -54.20 8.21 -37.52
C GLU A 864 -54.49 6.77 -37.11
N ARG A 865 -54.77 6.56 -35.84
CA ARG A 865 -55.13 5.27 -35.25
C ARG A 865 -56.45 4.76 -35.86
N THR A 866 -56.44 3.55 -36.34
CA THR A 866 -57.62 2.95 -37.01
C THR A 866 -58.64 2.34 -36.06
N ALA A 867 -58.28 2.03 -34.82
CA ALA A 867 -59.12 1.41 -33.81
C ALA A 867 -58.73 1.85 -32.42
N ASP A 868 -59.67 1.72 -31.47
CA ASP A 868 -59.34 1.80 -30.03
C ASP A 868 -58.69 0.50 -29.57
N VAL A 869 -57.62 0.61 -28.74
CA VAL A 869 -57.07 -0.54 -28.02
C VAL A 869 -57.21 -0.29 -26.55
N VAL A 870 -57.96 -1.16 -25.91
CA VAL A 870 -58.30 -1.03 -24.47
C VAL A 870 -57.75 -2.21 -23.69
N ALA A 871 -57.30 -1.97 -22.49
CA ALA A 871 -56.81 -2.99 -21.59
C ALA A 871 -57.98 -3.85 -21.05
N ALA A 872 -57.99 -5.15 -21.38
CA ALA A 872 -59.01 -6.08 -20.88
C ALA A 872 -58.82 -6.48 -19.40
N GLY A 873 -57.60 -6.32 -18.90
CA GLY A 873 -57.15 -6.52 -17.55
C GLY A 873 -56.02 -5.57 -17.23
N ALA A 874 -55.25 -5.80 -16.18
CA ALA A 874 -54.01 -5.09 -15.99
C ALA A 874 -53.05 -5.49 -17.12
N VAL A 875 -52.50 -4.51 -17.84
CA VAL A 875 -51.65 -4.73 -19.02
C VAL A 875 -50.35 -3.93 -18.92
N ASP A 876 -49.25 -4.62 -19.18
CA ASP A 876 -47.94 -3.97 -19.34
C ASP A 876 -47.54 -4.01 -20.81
N VAL A 877 -47.20 -2.86 -21.35
CA VAL A 877 -46.70 -2.72 -22.75
C VAL A 877 -45.34 -2.03 -22.81
N LEU A 878 -44.54 -2.44 -23.76
CA LEU A 878 -43.32 -1.74 -24.16
C LEU A 878 -43.66 -0.78 -25.29
N ALA A 879 -43.58 0.53 -25.06
CA ALA A 879 -43.77 1.57 -26.06
C ALA A 879 -42.41 1.87 -26.77
N LEU A 880 -42.48 1.91 -28.09
CA LEU A 880 -41.35 2.20 -29.00
C LEU A 880 -41.70 3.39 -29.90
N ASP A 881 -40.98 4.51 -29.75
CA ASP A 881 -41.26 5.76 -30.49
C ASP A 881 -40.39 5.92 -31.76
N GLU A 882 -40.66 6.97 -32.52
CA GLU A 882 -39.87 7.30 -33.74
C GLU A 882 -38.39 7.56 -33.41
N ARG A 883 -38.09 8.11 -32.25
CA ARG A 883 -36.70 8.34 -31.80
C ARG A 883 -35.95 7.03 -31.58
N PHE A 884 -36.65 5.98 -31.18
CA PHE A 884 -36.12 4.63 -31.12
C PHE A 884 -35.70 4.15 -32.50
N LEU A 885 -36.58 4.25 -33.52
CA LEU A 885 -36.25 3.79 -34.87
C LEU A 885 -35.00 4.49 -35.46
N ARG A 886 -34.92 5.81 -35.32
CA ARG A 886 -33.75 6.60 -35.74
C ARG A 886 -32.48 6.26 -34.99
N ARG A 887 -32.58 6.09 -33.69
CA ARG A 887 -31.42 5.74 -32.86
C ARG A 887 -30.88 4.35 -33.15
N ILE A 888 -31.77 3.36 -33.31
CA ILE A 888 -31.33 1.99 -33.61
C ILE A 888 -30.73 1.91 -35.01
N GLN A 889 -31.28 2.63 -35.98
CA GLN A 889 -30.77 2.69 -37.34
C GLN A 889 -29.36 3.31 -37.39
N ASN A 890 -29.15 4.42 -36.72
CA ASN A 890 -27.87 5.14 -36.75
C ASN A 890 -26.77 4.45 -35.89
N ARG A 891 -27.14 3.86 -34.79
CA ARG A 891 -26.16 3.33 -33.83
C ARG A 891 -25.96 1.80 -33.89
N TYR A 892 -27.00 1.09 -34.36
CA TYR A 892 -27.02 -0.39 -34.43
C TYR A 892 -27.63 -0.90 -35.71
N PRO A 893 -27.07 -0.59 -36.91
CA PRO A 893 -27.70 -0.89 -38.19
C PRO A 893 -28.02 -2.38 -38.40
N ARG A 894 -27.17 -3.29 -37.88
CA ARG A 894 -27.42 -4.75 -37.97
C ARG A 894 -28.64 -5.21 -37.12
N ILE A 895 -28.89 -4.56 -35.99
CA ILE A 895 -30.07 -4.83 -35.17
C ILE A 895 -31.30 -4.22 -35.84
N ALA A 896 -31.17 -2.96 -36.33
CA ALA A 896 -32.21 -2.26 -37.00
C ALA A 896 -32.74 -3.05 -38.22
N SER A 897 -31.85 -3.59 -39.05
CA SER A 897 -32.21 -4.41 -40.21
C SER A 897 -33.10 -5.62 -39.81
N LYS A 898 -32.79 -6.31 -38.75
CA LYS A 898 -33.60 -7.45 -38.26
C LYS A 898 -34.95 -7.00 -37.70
N VAL A 899 -34.94 -5.93 -36.88
CA VAL A 899 -36.18 -5.35 -36.31
C VAL A 899 -37.12 -4.89 -37.41
N PHE A 900 -36.60 -4.20 -38.47
CA PHE A 900 -37.41 -3.80 -39.61
C PHE A 900 -37.94 -4.98 -40.41
N LEU A 901 -37.12 -6.03 -40.64
CA LEU A 901 -37.55 -7.24 -41.31
C LEU A 901 -38.70 -7.94 -40.55
N ASN A 902 -38.56 -8.05 -39.22
CA ASN A 902 -39.57 -8.65 -38.39
C ASN A 902 -40.85 -7.79 -38.33
N LEU A 903 -40.72 -6.45 -38.29
CA LEU A 903 -41.86 -5.54 -38.38
C LEU A 903 -42.59 -5.68 -39.74
N THR A 904 -41.86 -5.82 -40.85
CA THR A 904 -42.44 -6.07 -42.18
C THR A 904 -43.21 -7.41 -42.21
N ARG A 905 -42.68 -8.46 -41.60
CA ARG A 905 -43.35 -9.77 -41.44
C ARG A 905 -44.67 -9.65 -40.63
N ILE A 906 -44.63 -8.96 -39.50
CA ILE A 906 -45.81 -8.73 -38.64
C ILE A 906 -46.88 -7.96 -39.40
N LEU A 907 -46.51 -6.92 -40.14
CA LEU A 907 -47.41 -6.15 -41.01
C LEU A 907 -48.02 -7.01 -42.12
N SER A 908 -47.24 -7.85 -42.77
CA SER A 908 -47.70 -8.77 -43.81
C SER A 908 -48.70 -9.80 -43.27
N ASP A 909 -48.39 -10.38 -42.10
CA ASP A 909 -49.31 -11.34 -41.45
C ASP A 909 -50.62 -10.68 -41.01
N HIS A 910 -50.58 -9.44 -40.51
CA HIS A 910 -51.80 -8.67 -40.18
C HIS A 910 -52.62 -8.37 -41.42
N LEU A 911 -51.95 -7.99 -42.50
CA LEU A 911 -52.67 -7.73 -43.76
C LEU A 911 -53.31 -8.99 -44.32
N GLN A 912 -52.63 -10.12 -44.34
CA GLN A 912 -53.11 -11.40 -44.80
C GLN A 912 -54.38 -11.83 -44.00
N ARG A 913 -54.29 -11.81 -42.68
CA ARG A 913 -55.40 -12.15 -41.77
C ARG A 913 -56.64 -11.22 -42.01
N THR A 914 -56.36 -9.94 -42.24
CA THR A 914 -57.41 -8.97 -42.48
C THR A 914 -58.11 -9.23 -43.85
N THR A 915 -57.30 -9.55 -44.89
CA THR A 915 -57.77 -9.90 -46.21
C THR A 915 -58.61 -11.20 -46.19
N GLU A 916 -58.09 -12.23 -45.48
CA GLU A 916 -58.84 -13.51 -45.32
C GLU A 916 -60.17 -13.30 -44.61
N ARG A 917 -60.25 -12.48 -43.57
CA ARG A 917 -61.53 -12.13 -42.88
C ARG A 917 -62.43 -11.32 -43.73
N TYR A 918 -61.93 -10.39 -44.55
CA TYR A 918 -62.72 -9.62 -45.50
C TYR A 918 -63.33 -10.51 -46.60
N VAL A 919 -62.55 -11.46 -47.16
CA VAL A 919 -62.99 -12.41 -48.16
C VAL A 919 -64.06 -13.34 -47.57
N ALA A 920 -63.84 -13.88 -46.34
CA ALA A 920 -64.79 -14.73 -45.64
C ALA A 920 -66.10 -13.99 -45.29
N ALA A 921 -66.05 -12.71 -44.89
CA ALA A 921 -67.22 -11.88 -44.60
C ALA A 921 -68.02 -11.47 -45.86
N ARG A 922 -67.40 -11.56 -47.03
CA ARG A 922 -68.03 -11.25 -48.32
C ARG A 922 -68.59 -12.52 -48.99
N SER A 923 -68.12 -13.69 -48.51
CA SER A 923 -68.57 -15.02 -48.96
C SER A 923 -69.66 -15.59 -48.05
N ALA A 924 -69.95 -15.01 -46.91
CA ALA A 924 -71.06 -15.24 -46.04
C ALA A 924 -72.15 -14.15 -46.29
#